data_9ee266b005aa1f1fe14e83a65489fafc
#
_entry.id   9ee266b005aa1f1fe14e83a65489fafc
#
_cell.length_a   1.000
_cell.length_b   1.000
_cell.length_c   1.000
_cell.angle_alpha   90.00
_cell.angle_beta   90.00
_cell.angle_gamma   90.00
#
_symmetry.space_group_name_H-M   'P 1'
#
loop_
_entity.id
_entity.type
_entity.pdbx_description
1 polymer ?
#
loop_
_entity_poly.entity_id
_entity_poly.type
_entity_poly.pdbx_seq_one_letter_code
_entity_poly.pdbx_strand_id
1 'polypeptide(L)'
;MSTTGARSTSDAGPVTARTGGLKRRPTGAPPPLPRQLGTSGKVWLGLGGLLVVALVVFVLRGQPLVAGRIEGWVSVSMASLRTDWLTPVMRAAGAIGSGWSITIVGWSMLALLIIFRRWRHLFTFFASLIVAGILGTIIYLFVQRPRPYGVVIIGDWTGFAAPSFPILTLAACLIGFTYSMVVPGRPRDRAKLVTGVVIAVVAFARLYLGVDHLADIVWAVVLGVTIPLAAFRWFTPNEAFPVTYRRGKTAHLDVTGARGEAIRRAIAEQLGLTVLEVKPIGLEASGGSTPLRLLIAGDPDSYVFAKLYARSHVRADRWYKFGRAILYGALEDEASFQTVRRFVQYEDYTLRLMQDMKIPVPAPYGIVEITPEREYLIVMEFFDGAAEISEAEVTDEIIDEGLLLIRKLWDAGLAHRDIKPGNLMIRDGKVLLVDAFFVQVRPSPWRQAVDLGNMMLVLAVKSDADRVYRHAMKYFTPTDIAEAFAATRGVASPTQLRLVMKQDGRDLVTQFRRLAPERPPIGIQRWSVRRVALAAGLVVGLVAVIATTVSLLTPSGDMEVPFSPTCEPQSVTVLMAQSVPTATTVPCIATLPTGLTFDGATARNGEARFWLSSDRAGDAAVTVTFAGTCDAAASSGGSDPDRFSRVPGGCVAYDYSIPARDDPEIIEAIDDALGFLARDDLVAYVNEETGLTLCGAGTACPGTP
;
A
#
# COMPACT_ATOMS: atom_id res chain seq x y z
N MET A 1 9.56 53.45 57.39
CA MET A 1 10.92 53.08 56.95
C MET A 1 10.78 51.97 55.91
N SER A 2 10.94 52.39 54.68
CA SER A 2 10.78 51.56 53.49
C SER A 2 12.13 51.00 53.12
N THR A 3 12.27 49.67 53.04
CA THR A 3 13.45 49.03 52.47
C THR A 3 13.08 48.38 51.17
N THR A 4 13.35 49.06 50.10
CA THR A 4 13.37 48.59 48.72
C THR A 4 14.46 47.54 48.57
N GLY A 5 14.07 46.28 48.48
CA GLY A 5 14.97 45.19 48.04
C GLY A 5 15.12 45.23 46.52
N ALA A 6 16.34 45.55 46.09
CA ALA A 6 16.74 45.45 44.69
C ALA A 6 16.66 43.98 44.24
N ARG A 7 15.77 43.67 43.30
CA ARG A 7 15.79 42.42 42.53
C ARG A 7 17.01 42.48 41.60
N SER A 8 17.95 41.57 41.83
CA SER A 8 19.05 41.32 40.92
C SER A 8 18.50 40.88 39.56
N THR A 9 18.73 41.68 38.57
CA THR A 9 18.53 41.33 37.16
C THR A 9 19.74 40.53 36.69
N SER A 10 19.78 39.23 36.99
CA SER A 10 20.70 38.32 36.36
C SER A 10 19.91 37.21 35.72
N ASP A 11 20.25 36.90 34.48
CA ASP A 11 19.75 35.87 33.59
C ASP A 11 18.51 36.20 32.75
N ALA A 12 18.57 37.31 32.05
CA ALA A 12 17.91 37.37 30.76
C ALA A 12 18.86 36.71 29.75
N GLY A 13 18.57 35.46 29.37
CA GLY A 13 19.17 34.85 28.19
C GLY A 13 19.00 35.79 26.99
N PRO A 14 19.72 35.58 25.87
CA PRO A 14 19.78 36.52 24.75
C PRO A 14 18.37 36.91 24.32
N VAL A 15 18.04 38.19 24.56
CA VAL A 15 16.74 38.77 24.22
C VAL A 15 16.69 38.89 22.71
N THR A 16 16.25 37.80 22.07
CA THR A 16 15.89 37.88 20.66
C THR A 16 14.72 38.84 20.50
N ALA A 17 14.79 39.74 19.53
CA ALA A 17 13.72 40.66 19.22
C ALA A 17 12.42 39.88 18.97
N ARG A 18 11.49 39.91 19.92
CA ARG A 18 10.17 39.35 19.76
C ARG A 18 9.31 40.35 19.01
N THR A 19 8.73 39.93 17.90
CA THR A 19 7.68 40.70 17.25
C THR A 19 6.52 40.86 18.24
N GLY A 20 6.12 42.09 18.55
CA GLY A 20 5.14 42.41 19.60
C GLY A 20 3.70 41.96 19.36
N GLY A 21 3.48 41.02 18.44
CA GLY A 21 2.18 40.42 18.17
C GLY A 21 1.76 39.40 19.22
N LEU A 22 0.45 39.32 19.49
CA LEU A 22 -0.14 38.27 20.33
C LEU A 22 0.25 36.90 19.77
N LYS A 23 0.80 36.04 20.62
CA LYS A 23 1.11 34.63 20.27
C LYS A 23 -0.16 33.94 19.83
N ARG A 24 -0.24 33.58 18.57
CA ARG A 24 -1.38 32.87 18.01
C ARG A 24 -1.30 31.40 18.41
N ARG A 25 -2.33 30.89 19.05
CA ARG A 25 -2.42 29.44 19.30
C ARG A 25 -2.58 28.71 17.98
N PRO A 26 -1.89 27.58 17.79
CA PRO A 26 -2.18 26.70 16.67
C PRO A 26 -3.66 26.36 16.68
N THR A 27 -4.33 26.45 15.54
CA THR A 27 -5.78 26.21 15.45
C THR A 27 -6.16 24.79 15.83
N GLY A 28 -5.19 23.86 15.80
CA GLY A 28 -5.45 22.42 16.01
C GLY A 28 -6.41 21.83 14.98
N ALA A 29 -6.95 22.65 14.09
CA ALA A 29 -7.83 22.20 13.02
C ALA A 29 -7.06 21.27 12.09
N PRO A 30 -7.64 20.13 11.73
CA PRO A 30 -7.05 19.32 10.67
C PRO A 30 -6.92 20.16 9.41
N PRO A 31 -5.83 19.99 8.62
CA PRO A 31 -5.76 20.62 7.32
C PRO A 31 -7.02 20.26 6.55
N PRO A 32 -7.62 21.21 5.82
CA PRO A 32 -8.84 20.97 5.09
C PRO A 32 -8.62 19.77 4.16
N LEU A 33 -9.36 18.71 4.41
CA LEU A 33 -9.36 17.58 3.47
C LEU A 33 -10.02 18.06 2.19
N PRO A 34 -9.45 17.77 1.01
CA PRO A 34 -10.07 18.10 -0.25
C PRO A 34 -11.40 17.37 -0.32
N ARG A 35 -12.46 18.09 -0.08
CA ARG A 35 -13.82 17.54 -0.07
C ARG A 35 -14.50 17.64 -1.43
N GLN A 36 -13.86 18.29 -2.38
CA GLN A 36 -14.48 18.54 -3.69
C GLN A 36 -13.78 17.74 -4.78
N LEU A 37 -14.51 16.81 -5.37
CA LEU A 37 -14.20 16.32 -6.70
C LEU A 37 -14.45 17.47 -7.68
N GLY A 38 -13.62 17.58 -8.72
CA GLY A 38 -13.92 18.45 -9.85
C GLY A 38 -15.23 18.04 -10.52
N THR A 39 -15.76 18.89 -11.40
CA THR A 39 -17.06 18.67 -12.08
C THR A 39 -17.16 17.29 -12.70
N SER A 40 -16.10 16.82 -13.39
CA SER A 40 -16.07 15.47 -13.97
C SER A 40 -16.26 14.36 -12.93
N GLY A 41 -15.61 14.47 -11.76
CA GLY A 41 -15.77 13.47 -10.72
C GLY A 41 -17.16 13.43 -10.10
N LYS A 42 -17.85 14.58 -9.98
CA LYS A 42 -19.23 14.65 -9.51
C LYS A 42 -20.18 13.99 -10.51
N VAL A 43 -19.97 14.24 -11.81
CA VAL A 43 -20.74 13.61 -12.88
C VAL A 43 -20.58 12.09 -12.84
N TRP A 44 -19.36 11.58 -12.75
CA TRP A 44 -19.11 10.14 -12.68
C TRP A 44 -19.73 9.48 -11.45
N LEU A 45 -19.67 10.14 -10.28
CA LEU A 45 -20.32 9.61 -9.08
C LEU A 45 -21.85 9.64 -9.21
N GLY A 46 -22.41 10.67 -9.85
CA GLY A 46 -23.83 10.73 -10.16
C GLY A 46 -24.27 9.63 -11.12
N LEU A 47 -23.53 9.42 -12.21
CA LEU A 47 -23.77 8.32 -13.16
C LEU A 47 -23.65 6.95 -12.48
N GLY A 48 -22.62 6.75 -11.62
CA GLY A 48 -22.48 5.52 -10.86
C GLY A 48 -23.64 5.26 -9.91
N GLY A 49 -24.13 6.28 -9.22
CA GLY A 49 -25.31 6.18 -8.38
C GLY A 49 -26.57 5.83 -9.18
N LEU A 50 -26.79 6.50 -10.30
CA LEU A 50 -27.90 6.21 -11.20
C LEU A 50 -27.83 4.77 -11.72
N LEU A 51 -26.63 4.32 -12.08
CA LEU A 51 -26.41 2.96 -12.57
C LEU A 51 -26.73 1.92 -11.49
N VAL A 52 -26.30 2.13 -10.25
CA VAL A 52 -26.62 1.24 -9.14
C VAL A 52 -28.13 1.14 -8.94
N VAL A 53 -28.84 2.28 -9.00
CA VAL A 53 -30.31 2.30 -8.91
C VAL A 53 -30.92 1.52 -10.09
N ALA A 54 -30.43 1.74 -11.31
CA ALA A 54 -30.89 1.03 -12.49
C ALA A 54 -30.67 -0.49 -12.37
N LEU A 55 -29.52 -0.91 -11.84
CA LEU A 55 -29.20 -2.33 -11.58
C LEU A 55 -30.18 -2.93 -10.57
N VAL A 56 -30.41 -2.26 -9.46
CA VAL A 56 -31.35 -2.73 -8.42
C VAL A 56 -32.78 -2.86 -9.01
N VAL A 57 -33.22 -1.88 -9.76
CA VAL A 57 -34.55 -1.91 -10.44
C VAL A 57 -34.61 -3.06 -11.44
N PHE A 58 -33.54 -3.27 -12.20
CA PHE A 58 -33.45 -4.37 -13.16
C PHE A 58 -33.53 -5.75 -12.48
N VAL A 59 -32.72 -5.97 -11.46
CA VAL A 59 -32.73 -7.23 -10.68
C VAL A 59 -34.11 -7.48 -10.06
N LEU A 60 -34.75 -6.43 -9.51
CA LEU A 60 -36.07 -6.56 -8.89
C LEU A 60 -37.22 -6.80 -9.89
N ARG A 61 -37.08 -6.37 -11.15
CA ARG A 61 -38.10 -6.51 -12.17
C ARG A 61 -37.96 -7.70 -13.10
N GLY A 62 -36.79 -8.40 -13.06
CA GLY A 62 -36.52 -9.58 -13.90
C GLY A 62 -36.56 -9.30 -15.42
N GLN A 63 -36.43 -8.06 -15.85
CA GLN A 63 -36.50 -7.67 -17.24
C GLN A 63 -35.14 -7.59 -17.91
N PRO A 64 -34.95 -8.10 -19.14
CA PRO A 64 -33.73 -7.88 -19.89
C PRO A 64 -33.51 -6.39 -20.09
N LEU A 65 -32.26 -5.92 -19.87
CA LEU A 65 -31.89 -4.51 -20.09
C LEU A 65 -32.20 -4.11 -21.52
N VAL A 66 -33.20 -3.29 -21.63
CA VAL A 66 -33.76 -2.73 -22.88
C VAL A 66 -32.64 -2.10 -23.68
N ALA A 67 -32.43 -2.63 -24.85
CA ALA A 67 -32.00 -1.89 -26.04
C ALA A 67 -31.74 -2.80 -27.24
N GLY A 68 -32.41 -3.93 -27.33
CA GLY A 68 -32.21 -4.89 -28.44
C GLY A 68 -32.15 -4.23 -29.82
N ARG A 69 -33.04 -3.27 -30.09
CA ARG A 69 -33.05 -2.54 -31.38
C ARG A 69 -31.90 -1.56 -31.51
N ILE A 70 -31.58 -0.79 -30.46
CA ILE A 70 -30.48 0.20 -30.50
C ILE A 70 -29.15 -0.52 -30.58
N GLU A 71 -28.95 -1.55 -29.78
CA GLU A 71 -27.72 -2.36 -29.75
C GLU A 71 -27.51 -3.13 -31.05
N GLY A 72 -28.59 -3.73 -31.60
CA GLY A 72 -28.56 -4.37 -32.91
C GLY A 72 -28.17 -3.37 -34.01
N TRP A 73 -28.76 -2.17 -34.00
CA TRP A 73 -28.39 -1.10 -34.94
C TRP A 73 -26.89 -0.68 -34.77
N VAL A 74 -26.41 -0.51 -33.53
CA VAL A 74 -25.01 -0.20 -33.29
C VAL A 74 -24.10 -1.31 -33.78
N SER A 75 -24.40 -2.58 -33.47
CA SER A 75 -23.60 -3.73 -33.88
C SER A 75 -23.52 -3.85 -35.41
N VAL A 76 -24.66 -3.72 -36.11
CA VAL A 76 -24.69 -3.73 -37.58
C VAL A 76 -23.95 -2.54 -38.18
N SER A 77 -24.14 -1.33 -37.61
CA SER A 77 -23.38 -0.15 -38.05
C SER A 77 -21.87 -0.31 -37.87
N MET A 78 -21.43 -0.89 -36.77
CA MET A 78 -20.00 -1.19 -36.54
C MET A 78 -19.48 -2.26 -37.53
N ALA A 79 -20.29 -3.28 -37.83
CA ALA A 79 -19.94 -4.30 -38.83
C ALA A 79 -19.80 -3.73 -40.22
N SER A 80 -20.60 -2.73 -40.61
CA SER A 80 -20.51 -2.07 -41.92
C SER A 80 -19.26 -1.21 -42.10
N LEU A 81 -18.56 -0.88 -41.00
CA LEU A 81 -17.29 -0.15 -41.05
C LEU A 81 -16.07 -1.08 -41.24
N ARG A 82 -16.28 -2.39 -41.27
CA ARG A 82 -15.19 -3.37 -41.38
C ARG A 82 -14.50 -3.27 -42.72
N THR A 83 -13.16 -3.17 -42.67
CA THR A 83 -12.28 -3.15 -43.85
C THR A 83 -10.99 -3.88 -43.53
N ASP A 84 -10.32 -4.41 -44.56
CA ASP A 84 -9.10 -5.21 -44.41
C ASP A 84 -7.98 -4.46 -43.69
N TRP A 85 -7.86 -3.15 -43.88
CA TRP A 85 -6.82 -2.35 -43.24
C TRP A 85 -7.17 -1.93 -41.80
N LEU A 86 -8.48 -1.72 -41.51
CA LEU A 86 -8.93 -1.25 -40.19
C LEU A 86 -9.06 -2.40 -39.17
N THR A 87 -9.43 -3.59 -39.64
CA THR A 87 -9.59 -4.75 -38.77
C THR A 87 -8.34 -5.10 -37.95
N PRO A 88 -7.11 -5.20 -38.54
CA PRO A 88 -5.92 -5.45 -37.75
C PRO A 88 -5.61 -4.30 -36.74
N VAL A 89 -5.91 -3.04 -37.08
CA VAL A 89 -5.77 -1.91 -36.17
C VAL A 89 -6.71 -2.05 -34.98
N MET A 90 -7.96 -2.44 -35.23
CA MET A 90 -8.95 -2.65 -34.17
C MET A 90 -8.61 -3.87 -33.30
N ARG A 91 -8.05 -4.96 -33.87
CA ARG A 91 -7.51 -6.07 -33.07
C ARG A 91 -6.38 -5.62 -32.16
N ALA A 92 -5.43 -4.83 -32.69
CA ALA A 92 -4.35 -4.27 -31.88
C ALA A 92 -4.86 -3.32 -30.78
N ALA A 93 -5.85 -2.47 -31.09
CA ALA A 93 -6.49 -1.62 -30.10
C ALA A 93 -7.23 -2.43 -29.03
N GLY A 94 -7.95 -3.49 -29.42
CA GLY A 94 -8.60 -4.41 -28.50
C GLY A 94 -7.64 -5.12 -27.56
N ALA A 95 -6.43 -5.45 -28.05
CA ALA A 95 -5.37 -6.07 -27.26
C ALA A 95 -4.87 -5.19 -26.10
N ILE A 96 -5.04 -3.86 -26.14
CA ILE A 96 -4.75 -2.97 -25.01
C ILE A 96 -5.63 -3.32 -23.79
N GLY A 97 -6.85 -3.81 -24.02
CA GLY A 97 -7.74 -4.30 -22.96
C GLY A 97 -7.53 -5.78 -22.61
N SER A 98 -6.54 -6.46 -23.19
CA SER A 98 -6.29 -7.87 -22.91
C SER A 98 -5.77 -8.10 -21.48
N GLY A 99 -5.95 -9.32 -20.98
CA GLY A 99 -5.45 -9.71 -19.66
C GLY A 99 -3.96 -9.44 -19.48
N TRP A 100 -3.14 -9.66 -20.51
CA TRP A 100 -1.69 -9.40 -20.48
C TRP A 100 -1.36 -7.92 -20.31
N SER A 101 -2.02 -7.03 -21.04
CA SER A 101 -1.82 -5.58 -20.92
C SER A 101 -2.19 -5.08 -19.53
N ILE A 102 -3.31 -5.56 -18.99
CA ILE A 102 -3.78 -5.24 -17.63
C ILE A 102 -2.80 -5.75 -16.59
N THR A 103 -2.28 -6.96 -16.77
CA THR A 103 -1.26 -7.56 -15.90
C THR A 103 0.00 -6.69 -15.86
N ILE A 104 0.53 -6.26 -17.02
CA ILE A 104 1.70 -5.39 -17.10
C ILE A 104 1.44 -4.06 -16.39
N VAL A 105 0.29 -3.43 -16.62
CA VAL A 105 -0.09 -2.16 -15.97
C VAL A 105 -0.24 -2.36 -14.46
N GLY A 106 -0.91 -3.43 -14.03
CA GLY A 106 -1.11 -3.75 -12.62
C GLY A 106 0.20 -3.98 -11.86
N TRP A 107 1.10 -4.81 -12.39
CA TRP A 107 2.42 -5.04 -11.80
C TRP A 107 3.30 -3.80 -11.80
N SER A 108 3.26 -3.00 -12.87
CA SER A 108 3.96 -1.73 -12.93
C SER A 108 3.46 -0.77 -11.85
N MET A 109 2.13 -0.68 -11.67
CA MET A 109 1.53 0.12 -10.61
C MET A 109 1.93 -0.36 -9.21
N LEU A 110 1.90 -1.67 -8.98
CA LEU A 110 2.36 -2.27 -7.71
C LEU A 110 3.81 -1.86 -7.43
N ALA A 111 4.71 -2.09 -8.39
CA ALA A 111 6.11 -1.75 -8.24
C ALA A 111 6.32 -0.25 -7.97
N LEU A 112 5.68 0.63 -8.74
CA LEU A 112 5.79 2.08 -8.56
C LEU A 112 5.25 2.54 -7.19
N LEU A 113 4.10 2.03 -6.75
CA LEU A 113 3.52 2.42 -5.46
C LEU A 113 4.37 1.93 -4.27
N ILE A 114 5.02 0.76 -4.38
CA ILE A 114 5.98 0.24 -3.40
C ILE A 114 7.26 1.08 -3.41
N ILE A 115 7.85 1.33 -4.59
CA ILE A 115 9.07 2.13 -4.76
C ILE A 115 8.90 3.52 -4.16
N PHE A 116 7.78 4.17 -4.45
CA PHE A 116 7.46 5.49 -3.91
C PHE A 116 6.86 5.44 -2.50
N ARG A 117 6.77 4.25 -1.88
CA ARG A 117 6.23 4.02 -0.52
C ARG A 117 4.84 4.59 -0.31
N ARG A 118 3.98 4.50 -1.32
CA ARG A 118 2.61 5.02 -1.31
C ARG A 118 1.61 4.00 -0.80
N TRP A 119 1.83 3.46 0.36
CA TRP A 119 1.06 2.37 0.94
C TRP A 119 -0.45 2.61 0.95
N ARG A 120 -0.87 3.83 1.27
CA ARG A 120 -2.29 4.17 1.29
C ARG A 120 -2.91 4.14 -0.11
N HIS A 121 -2.22 4.64 -1.12
CA HIS A 121 -2.66 4.54 -2.52
C HIS A 121 -2.65 3.08 -3.00
N LEU A 122 -1.65 2.32 -2.59
CA LEU A 122 -1.54 0.89 -2.90
C LEU A 122 -2.79 0.13 -2.40
N PHE A 123 -3.09 0.23 -1.11
CA PHE A 123 -4.26 -0.45 -0.54
C PHE A 123 -5.58 0.05 -1.14
N THR A 124 -5.71 1.35 -1.41
CA THR A 124 -6.92 1.90 -2.05
C THR A 124 -7.07 1.40 -3.48
N PHE A 125 -5.97 1.32 -4.23
CA PHE A 125 -5.95 0.81 -5.60
C PHE A 125 -6.40 -0.65 -5.65
N PHE A 126 -5.78 -1.53 -4.87
CA PHE A 126 -6.16 -2.94 -4.83
C PHE A 126 -7.57 -3.16 -4.30
N ALA A 127 -7.98 -2.46 -3.24
CA ALA A 127 -9.34 -2.55 -2.74
C ALA A 127 -10.36 -2.14 -3.82
N SER A 128 -10.07 -1.11 -4.63
CA SER A 128 -10.96 -0.70 -5.72
C SER A 128 -11.03 -1.73 -6.84
N LEU A 129 -9.93 -2.41 -7.18
CA LEU A 129 -9.92 -3.51 -8.15
C LEU A 129 -10.71 -4.72 -7.66
N ILE A 130 -10.54 -5.10 -6.39
CA ILE A 130 -11.28 -6.21 -5.77
C ILE A 130 -12.78 -5.92 -5.80
N VAL A 131 -13.20 -4.73 -5.37
CA VAL A 131 -14.61 -4.33 -5.37
C VAL A 131 -15.17 -4.30 -6.79
N ALA A 132 -14.42 -3.77 -7.76
CA ALA A 132 -14.84 -3.77 -9.17
C ALA A 132 -14.97 -5.20 -9.73
N GLY A 133 -14.02 -6.08 -9.40
CA GLY A 133 -14.05 -7.49 -9.78
C GLY A 133 -15.25 -8.21 -9.19
N ILE A 134 -15.49 -8.10 -7.87
CA ILE A 134 -16.64 -8.74 -7.21
C ILE A 134 -17.97 -8.25 -7.83
N LEU A 135 -18.15 -6.95 -8.01
CA LEU A 135 -19.36 -6.42 -8.62
C LEU A 135 -19.51 -6.85 -10.08
N GLY A 136 -18.39 -6.90 -10.82
CA GLY A 136 -18.38 -7.43 -12.19
C GLY A 136 -18.81 -8.89 -12.23
N THR A 137 -18.28 -9.73 -11.35
CA THR A 137 -18.63 -11.15 -11.23
C THR A 137 -20.11 -11.33 -10.84
N ILE A 138 -20.62 -10.53 -9.91
CA ILE A 138 -22.04 -10.55 -9.55
C ILE A 138 -22.91 -10.27 -10.80
N ILE A 139 -22.58 -9.21 -11.55
CA ILE A 139 -23.32 -8.88 -12.79
C ILE A 139 -23.21 -10.02 -13.79
N TYR A 140 -22.04 -10.59 -13.99
CA TYR A 140 -21.78 -11.73 -14.88
C TYR A 140 -22.69 -12.92 -14.56
N LEU A 141 -22.77 -13.29 -13.28
CA LEU A 141 -23.58 -14.44 -12.82
C LEU A 141 -25.09 -14.19 -12.93
N PHE A 142 -25.55 -12.93 -12.73
CA PHE A 142 -26.98 -12.62 -12.78
C PHE A 142 -27.47 -12.31 -14.18
N VAL A 143 -26.67 -11.65 -15.03
CA VAL A 143 -27.13 -11.20 -16.36
C VAL A 143 -26.97 -12.27 -17.42
N GLN A 144 -25.94 -13.11 -17.35
CA GLN A 144 -25.68 -14.26 -18.24
C GLN A 144 -25.88 -13.92 -19.73
N ARG A 145 -25.38 -12.77 -20.15
CA ARG A 145 -25.66 -12.23 -21.48
C ARG A 145 -24.72 -12.82 -22.52
N PRO A 146 -25.22 -13.55 -23.55
CA PRO A 146 -24.40 -14.01 -24.67
C PRO A 146 -23.78 -12.84 -25.45
N ARG A 147 -22.87 -13.16 -26.36
CA ARG A 147 -22.20 -12.18 -27.22
C ARG A 147 -23.18 -11.53 -28.20
N PRO A 148 -22.82 -10.41 -28.86
CA PRO A 148 -23.72 -9.67 -29.76
C PRO A 148 -24.36 -10.55 -30.84
N TYR A 149 -25.65 -10.31 -31.09
CA TYR A 149 -26.45 -10.94 -32.12
C TYR A 149 -26.48 -10.11 -33.39
N GLY A 150 -26.84 -10.71 -34.53
CA GLY A 150 -27.02 -10.05 -35.81
C GLY A 150 -25.72 -9.64 -36.51
N VAL A 151 -24.57 -10.01 -35.99
CA VAL A 151 -23.25 -9.73 -36.58
C VAL A 151 -22.29 -10.90 -36.37
N VAL A 152 -21.36 -11.07 -37.29
CA VAL A 152 -20.27 -12.05 -37.14
C VAL A 152 -19.26 -11.52 -36.13
N ILE A 153 -18.90 -12.32 -35.13
CA ILE A 153 -17.89 -11.99 -34.12
C ILE A 153 -16.51 -12.29 -34.72
N ILE A 154 -15.65 -11.26 -34.87
CA ILE A 154 -14.31 -11.39 -35.48
C ILE A 154 -13.17 -11.14 -34.48
N GLY A 155 -13.47 -10.85 -33.21
CA GLY A 155 -12.51 -10.67 -32.14
C GLY A 155 -12.47 -11.84 -31.18
N ASP A 156 -11.42 -11.91 -30.37
CA ASP A 156 -11.27 -12.91 -29.32
C ASP A 156 -12.14 -12.55 -28.10
N TRP A 157 -12.79 -13.56 -27.53
CA TRP A 157 -13.65 -13.43 -26.38
C TRP A 157 -13.68 -14.70 -25.52
N THR A 158 -14.07 -14.58 -24.27
CA THR A 158 -14.30 -15.68 -23.33
C THR A 158 -15.54 -15.39 -22.48
N GLY A 159 -16.36 -16.40 -22.21
CA GLY A 159 -17.57 -16.31 -21.38
C GLY A 159 -18.63 -15.33 -21.87
N PHE A 160 -19.56 -14.95 -20.99
CA PHE A 160 -20.63 -13.97 -21.26
C PHE A 160 -20.10 -12.55 -21.47
N ALA A 161 -20.92 -11.71 -22.12
CA ALA A 161 -20.52 -10.35 -22.50
C ALA A 161 -20.59 -9.33 -21.36
N ALA A 162 -21.55 -9.47 -20.43
CA ALA A 162 -21.86 -8.47 -19.41
C ALA A 162 -21.23 -8.77 -18.04
N PRO A 163 -20.52 -7.81 -17.44
CA PRO A 163 -20.01 -6.58 -18.02
C PRO A 163 -18.75 -6.84 -18.85
N SER A 164 -18.33 -5.91 -19.70
CA SER A 164 -17.05 -6.04 -20.40
C SER A 164 -15.87 -5.96 -19.42
N PHE A 165 -15.40 -7.10 -18.93
CA PHE A 165 -14.28 -7.18 -17.96
C PHE A 165 -13.00 -6.49 -18.46
N PRO A 166 -12.60 -6.63 -19.74
CA PRO A 166 -11.44 -5.90 -20.25
C PRO A 166 -11.54 -4.39 -20.10
N ILE A 167 -12.73 -3.81 -20.30
CA ILE A 167 -12.93 -2.36 -20.15
C ILE A 167 -13.05 -1.99 -18.67
N LEU A 168 -13.74 -2.78 -17.86
CA LEU A 168 -13.88 -2.56 -16.43
C LEU A 168 -12.52 -2.46 -15.74
N THR A 169 -11.67 -3.44 -15.96
CA THR A 169 -10.34 -3.52 -15.34
C THR A 169 -9.39 -2.48 -15.90
N LEU A 170 -9.39 -2.23 -17.23
CA LEU A 170 -8.60 -1.18 -17.85
C LEU A 170 -8.97 0.20 -17.29
N ALA A 171 -10.25 0.53 -17.21
CA ALA A 171 -10.72 1.80 -16.66
C ALA A 171 -10.31 1.96 -15.20
N ALA A 172 -10.50 0.92 -14.39
CA ALA A 172 -10.11 0.94 -12.97
C ALA A 172 -8.59 1.13 -12.80
N CYS A 173 -7.77 0.45 -13.60
CA CYS A 173 -6.31 0.60 -13.58
C CYS A 173 -5.87 2.01 -14.00
N LEU A 174 -6.41 2.55 -15.09
CA LEU A 174 -6.02 3.88 -15.59
C LEU A 174 -6.46 5.01 -14.66
N ILE A 175 -7.66 4.91 -14.06
CA ILE A 175 -8.11 5.87 -13.05
C ILE A 175 -7.23 5.75 -11.79
N GLY A 176 -6.96 4.53 -11.34
CA GLY A 176 -6.04 4.29 -10.22
C GLY A 176 -4.65 4.88 -10.48
N PHE A 177 -4.10 4.68 -11.66
CA PHE A 177 -2.84 5.31 -12.09
C PHE A 177 -2.90 6.83 -12.03
N THR A 178 -3.92 7.42 -12.64
CA THR A 178 -4.10 8.87 -12.71
C THR A 178 -4.15 9.51 -11.31
N TYR A 179 -4.87 8.90 -10.38
CA TYR A 179 -5.01 9.44 -9.03
C TYR A 179 -3.86 9.07 -8.09
N SER A 180 -3.11 8.03 -8.37
CA SER A 180 -1.96 7.61 -7.57
C SER A 180 -0.65 8.29 -7.97
N MET A 181 -0.44 8.50 -9.28
CA MET A 181 0.88 8.86 -9.81
C MET A 181 0.93 10.26 -10.41
N VAL A 182 -0.20 10.82 -10.85
CA VAL A 182 -0.19 12.14 -11.52
C VAL A 182 -0.51 13.26 -10.53
N VAL A 183 0.29 14.32 -10.56
CA VAL A 183 0.14 15.51 -9.70
C VAL A 183 -1.18 16.22 -9.99
N PRO A 184 -1.91 16.71 -8.98
CA PRO A 184 -3.11 17.52 -9.17
C PRO A 184 -2.88 18.75 -10.04
N GLY A 185 -3.93 19.20 -10.76
CA GLY A 185 -3.89 20.35 -11.67
C GLY A 185 -3.81 19.94 -13.14
N ARG A 186 -3.29 20.83 -14.00
CA ARG A 186 -3.21 20.62 -15.46
C ARG A 186 -2.63 19.27 -15.90
N PRO A 187 -1.58 18.71 -15.27
CA PRO A 187 -1.08 17.38 -15.63
C PRO A 187 -2.13 16.27 -15.44
N ARG A 188 -2.89 16.33 -14.33
CA ARG A 188 -3.94 15.35 -14.06
C ARG A 188 -5.13 15.48 -15.01
N ASP A 189 -5.47 16.70 -15.43
CA ASP A 189 -6.55 16.89 -16.39
C ASP A 189 -6.16 16.34 -17.76
N ARG A 190 -4.90 16.51 -18.18
CA ARG A 190 -4.36 15.85 -19.38
C ARG A 190 -4.37 14.33 -19.25
N ALA A 191 -3.97 13.79 -18.09
CA ALA A 191 -3.99 12.34 -17.86
C ALA A 191 -5.41 11.77 -17.91
N LYS A 192 -6.41 12.49 -17.38
CA LYS A 192 -7.84 12.10 -17.51
C LYS A 192 -8.29 12.08 -18.96
N LEU A 193 -7.89 13.08 -19.75
CA LEU A 193 -8.21 13.12 -21.18
C LEU A 193 -7.61 11.91 -21.89
N VAL A 194 -6.31 11.63 -21.67
CA VAL A 194 -5.63 10.46 -22.25
C VAL A 194 -6.31 9.16 -21.81
N THR A 195 -6.62 9.02 -20.54
CA THR A 195 -7.38 7.87 -20.01
C THR A 195 -8.72 7.71 -20.72
N GLY A 196 -9.49 8.79 -20.88
CA GLY A 196 -10.76 8.78 -21.60
C GLY A 196 -10.61 8.36 -23.06
N VAL A 197 -9.60 8.87 -23.77
CA VAL A 197 -9.31 8.50 -25.16
C VAL A 197 -8.94 7.02 -25.27
N VAL A 198 -8.06 6.51 -24.40
CA VAL A 198 -7.67 5.08 -24.42
C VAL A 198 -8.89 4.18 -24.18
N ILE A 199 -9.72 4.49 -23.19
CA ILE A 199 -10.94 3.73 -22.92
C ILE A 199 -11.88 3.77 -24.11
N ALA A 200 -12.08 4.95 -24.73
CA ALA A 200 -12.94 5.11 -25.90
C ALA A 200 -12.44 4.33 -27.11
N VAL A 201 -11.13 4.33 -27.38
CA VAL A 201 -10.52 3.55 -28.48
C VAL A 201 -10.73 2.05 -28.25
N VAL A 202 -10.48 1.53 -27.04
CA VAL A 202 -10.68 0.11 -26.74
C VAL A 202 -12.18 -0.23 -26.81
N ALA A 203 -13.05 0.62 -26.30
CA ALA A 203 -14.50 0.44 -26.38
C ALA A 203 -14.98 0.36 -27.84
N PHE A 204 -14.53 1.28 -28.67
CA PHE A 204 -14.84 1.28 -30.11
C PHE A 204 -14.30 0.01 -30.79
N ALA A 205 -13.08 -0.41 -30.48
CA ALA A 205 -12.51 -1.63 -31.02
C ALA A 205 -13.34 -2.85 -30.66
N ARG A 206 -13.82 -2.96 -29.42
CA ARG A 206 -14.63 -4.12 -28.99
C ARG A 206 -16.01 -4.14 -29.66
N LEU A 207 -16.63 -2.98 -29.88
CA LEU A 207 -17.85 -2.88 -30.68
C LEU A 207 -17.62 -3.24 -32.16
N TYR A 208 -16.55 -2.74 -32.76
CA TYR A 208 -16.17 -3.02 -34.13
C TYR A 208 -15.90 -4.53 -34.36
N LEU A 209 -15.22 -5.17 -33.41
CA LEU A 209 -14.94 -6.60 -33.46
C LEU A 209 -16.17 -7.47 -33.15
N GLY A 210 -17.26 -6.89 -32.67
CA GLY A 210 -18.51 -7.56 -32.37
C GLY A 210 -18.46 -8.43 -31.12
N VAL A 211 -17.56 -8.13 -30.16
CA VAL A 211 -17.36 -8.98 -28.97
C VAL A 211 -18.19 -8.54 -27.76
N ASP A 212 -18.57 -7.27 -27.66
CA ASP A 212 -19.39 -6.74 -26.56
C ASP A 212 -20.55 -5.89 -27.07
N HIS A 213 -21.65 -5.84 -26.32
CA HIS A 213 -22.73 -4.91 -26.57
C HIS A 213 -22.41 -3.51 -26.03
N LEU A 214 -23.10 -2.50 -26.57
CA LEU A 214 -22.92 -1.12 -26.11
C LEU A 214 -23.20 -0.96 -24.61
N ALA A 215 -24.26 -1.58 -24.10
CA ALA A 215 -24.61 -1.50 -22.68
C ALA A 215 -23.54 -2.14 -21.79
N ASP A 216 -22.95 -3.28 -22.19
CA ASP A 216 -21.91 -3.98 -21.41
C ASP A 216 -20.66 -3.10 -21.24
N ILE A 217 -20.33 -2.33 -22.28
CA ILE A 217 -19.25 -1.34 -22.27
C ILE A 217 -19.59 -0.16 -21.35
N VAL A 218 -20.80 0.38 -21.45
CA VAL A 218 -21.25 1.51 -20.60
C VAL A 218 -21.21 1.11 -19.12
N TRP A 219 -21.72 -0.08 -18.78
CA TRP A 219 -21.62 -0.63 -17.42
C TRP A 219 -20.18 -0.73 -16.95
N ALA A 220 -19.33 -1.31 -17.77
CA ALA A 220 -17.91 -1.50 -17.46
C ALA A 220 -17.19 -0.17 -17.24
N VAL A 221 -17.43 0.84 -18.10
CA VAL A 221 -16.83 2.17 -17.97
C VAL A 221 -17.32 2.88 -16.71
N VAL A 222 -18.62 2.87 -16.46
CA VAL A 222 -19.16 3.56 -15.29
C VAL A 222 -18.67 2.94 -13.99
N LEU A 223 -18.68 1.62 -13.86
CA LEU A 223 -18.14 0.93 -12.68
C LEU A 223 -16.63 1.11 -12.55
N GLY A 224 -15.89 0.91 -13.65
CA GLY A 224 -14.42 1.01 -13.66
C GLY A 224 -13.90 2.42 -13.37
N VAL A 225 -14.70 3.46 -13.61
CA VAL A 225 -14.34 4.84 -13.24
C VAL A 225 -14.87 5.20 -11.86
N THR A 226 -16.13 4.90 -11.55
CA THR A 226 -16.80 5.36 -10.33
C THR A 226 -16.22 4.72 -9.07
N ILE A 227 -15.96 3.42 -9.10
CA ILE A 227 -15.44 2.69 -7.92
C ILE A 227 -14.08 3.23 -7.48
N PRO A 228 -13.04 3.34 -8.35
CA PRO A 228 -11.78 3.93 -7.96
C PRO A 228 -11.91 5.40 -7.54
N LEU A 229 -12.72 6.20 -8.24
CA LEU A 229 -12.95 7.60 -7.85
C LEU A 229 -13.51 7.72 -6.44
N ALA A 230 -14.53 6.93 -6.10
CA ALA A 230 -15.09 6.89 -4.75
C ALA A 230 -14.04 6.44 -3.73
N ALA A 231 -13.31 5.37 -4.02
CA ALA A 231 -12.28 4.84 -3.15
C ALA A 231 -11.16 5.87 -2.90
N PHE A 232 -10.63 6.50 -3.95
CA PHE A 232 -9.59 7.52 -3.82
C PHE A 232 -10.11 8.79 -3.13
N ARG A 233 -11.36 9.16 -3.35
CA ARG A 233 -12.00 10.30 -2.67
C ARG A 233 -12.08 10.11 -1.17
N TRP A 234 -12.48 8.93 -0.72
CA TRP A 234 -12.71 8.65 0.70
C TRP A 234 -11.44 8.25 1.44
N PHE A 235 -10.57 7.48 0.82
CA PHE A 235 -9.42 6.88 1.50
C PHE A 235 -8.08 7.58 1.21
N THR A 236 -7.93 8.25 0.06
CA THR A 236 -6.69 8.95 -0.33
C THR A 236 -6.97 10.32 -0.93
N PRO A 237 -7.47 11.29 -0.15
CA PRO A 237 -7.71 12.64 -0.65
C PRO A 237 -6.38 13.29 -1.10
N ASN A 238 -6.38 13.82 -2.32
CA ASN A 238 -5.18 14.29 -3.02
C ASN A 238 -4.39 15.38 -2.32
N GLU A 239 -5.11 16.38 -1.77
CA GLU A 239 -4.50 17.57 -1.17
C GLU A 239 -3.91 17.28 0.21
N ALA A 240 -4.43 16.25 0.91
CA ALA A 240 -3.85 15.81 2.17
C ALA A 240 -2.54 15.02 2.00
N PHE A 241 -2.25 14.54 0.78
CA PHE A 241 -1.08 13.71 0.48
C PHE A 241 -0.50 14.10 -0.90
N PRO A 242 0.17 15.25 -1.01
CA PRO A 242 0.74 15.68 -2.27
C PRO A 242 1.71 14.62 -2.81
N VAL A 243 1.70 14.48 -4.13
CA VAL A 243 2.58 13.56 -4.83
C VAL A 243 3.98 14.14 -4.84
N THR A 244 4.87 13.61 -4.00
CA THR A 244 6.28 13.95 -4.06
C THR A 244 7.05 12.79 -4.69
N TYR A 245 7.76 13.06 -5.79
CA TYR A 245 8.59 12.07 -6.48
C TYR A 245 10.02 12.03 -5.93
N ARG A 246 10.35 12.87 -4.97
CA ARG A 246 11.69 12.88 -4.36
C ARG A 246 11.91 11.60 -3.56
N ARG A 247 12.89 10.85 -4.03
CA ARG A 247 13.36 9.60 -3.44
C ARG A 247 14.48 9.92 -2.48
N GLY A 248 14.42 9.41 -1.24
CA GLY A 248 15.57 9.37 -0.36
C GLY A 248 15.40 10.04 1.01
N LYS A 249 16.41 9.85 1.83
CA LYS A 249 16.55 10.43 3.17
C LYS A 249 16.55 11.96 3.16
N THR A 250 16.78 12.59 2.01
CA THR A 250 16.97 14.04 1.84
C THR A 250 15.69 14.83 1.58
N ALA A 251 14.56 14.19 1.25
CA ALA A 251 13.32 14.93 0.95
C ALA A 251 12.72 15.67 2.17
N HIS A 252 13.00 15.19 3.38
CA HIS A 252 12.61 15.85 4.63
C HIS A 252 13.56 16.97 5.04
N LEU A 253 14.73 17.06 4.40
CA LEU A 253 15.76 18.06 4.64
C LEU A 253 15.57 19.32 3.81
N ASP A 254 14.69 19.30 2.81
CA ASP A 254 14.39 20.46 1.99
C ASP A 254 13.51 21.44 2.79
N VAL A 255 14.18 22.40 3.41
CA VAL A 255 13.57 23.51 4.16
C VAL A 255 13.60 24.81 3.37
N THR A 256 13.81 24.73 2.05
CA THR A 256 13.84 25.89 1.13
C THR A 256 12.46 26.19 0.54
N GLY A 257 12.30 27.32 -0.11
CA GLY A 257 11.08 27.72 -0.79
C GLY A 257 9.86 27.85 0.12
N ALA A 258 8.71 27.42 -0.36
CA ALA A 258 7.43 27.57 0.35
C ALA A 258 7.39 26.89 1.74
N ARG A 259 8.14 25.80 1.93
CA ARG A 259 8.23 25.13 3.24
C ARG A 259 9.06 25.95 4.22
N GLY A 260 10.19 26.50 3.79
CA GLY A 260 11.00 27.39 4.62
C GLY A 260 10.24 28.66 5.04
N GLU A 261 9.43 29.21 4.14
CA GLU A 261 8.55 30.34 4.46
C GLU A 261 7.45 29.97 5.46
N ALA A 262 6.85 28.79 5.31
CA ALA A 262 5.86 28.29 6.27
C ALA A 262 6.48 28.09 7.67
N ILE A 263 7.71 27.59 7.76
CA ILE A 263 8.47 27.45 9.00
C ILE A 263 8.71 28.83 9.63
N ARG A 264 9.27 29.77 8.87
CA ARG A 264 9.53 31.15 9.37
C ARG A 264 8.27 31.83 9.87
N ARG A 265 7.20 31.77 9.09
CA ARG A 265 5.90 32.34 9.45
C ARG A 265 5.33 31.71 10.73
N ALA A 266 5.34 30.39 10.81
CA ALA A 266 4.80 29.67 11.98
C ALA A 266 5.58 30.01 13.27
N ILE A 267 6.92 30.14 13.20
CA ILE A 267 7.74 30.52 14.34
C ILE A 267 7.42 31.98 14.75
N ALA A 268 7.32 32.90 13.78
CA ALA A 268 6.98 34.30 14.06
C ALA A 268 5.59 34.43 14.70
N GLU A 269 4.58 33.75 14.16
CA GLU A 269 3.20 33.81 14.67
C GLU A 269 3.05 33.17 16.07
N GLN A 270 3.76 32.09 16.35
CA GLN A 270 3.52 31.28 17.56
C GLN A 270 4.51 31.58 18.70
N LEU A 271 5.78 31.91 18.37
CA LEU A 271 6.82 32.21 19.36
C LEU A 271 7.20 33.69 19.39
N GLY A 272 6.82 34.48 18.38
CA GLY A 272 7.21 35.87 18.25
C GLY A 272 8.69 36.05 17.88
N LEU A 273 9.32 35.07 17.27
CA LEU A 273 10.73 35.10 16.84
C LEU A 273 10.81 35.37 15.33
N THR A 274 11.59 36.35 14.92
CA THR A 274 11.83 36.62 13.50
C THR A 274 13.03 35.82 13.02
N VAL A 275 12.77 34.80 12.18
CA VAL A 275 13.81 33.91 11.64
C VAL A 275 14.31 34.43 10.30
N LEU A 276 15.59 34.73 10.20
CA LEU A 276 16.27 35.22 9.00
C LEU A 276 16.67 34.03 8.10
N GLU A 277 17.26 33.00 8.69
CA GLU A 277 17.77 31.84 7.96
C GLU A 277 17.39 30.54 8.65
N VAL A 278 17.13 29.49 7.83
CA VAL A 278 16.87 28.12 8.28
C VAL A 278 17.85 27.19 7.58
N LYS A 279 18.74 26.56 8.35
CA LYS A 279 19.72 25.60 7.83
C LYS A 279 19.58 24.23 8.52
N PRO A 280 19.53 23.12 7.78
CA PRO A 280 19.64 21.78 8.37
C PRO A 280 21.08 21.54 8.83
N ILE A 281 21.26 20.89 10.00
CA ILE A 281 22.56 20.53 10.57
C ILE A 281 22.56 19.06 11.05
N GLY A 282 23.75 18.45 11.18
CA GLY A 282 23.90 17.14 11.84
C GLY A 282 23.16 15.99 11.16
N LEU A 283 23.14 15.94 9.83
CA LEU A 283 22.27 15.06 9.03
C LEU A 283 22.60 13.57 9.11
N GLU A 284 23.81 13.20 9.48
CA GLU A 284 24.30 11.81 9.43
C GLU A 284 23.70 10.91 10.52
N ALA A 285 23.16 11.49 11.59
CA ALA A 285 22.65 10.75 12.76
C ALA A 285 21.13 10.94 13.02
N SER A 286 20.39 11.65 12.20
CA SER A 286 19.03 12.10 12.49
C SER A 286 17.93 11.12 12.06
N GLY A 287 17.84 9.94 12.68
CA GLY A 287 16.78 8.97 12.39
C GLY A 287 15.37 9.38 12.85
N GLY A 288 15.24 10.25 13.85
CA GLY A 288 13.99 10.58 14.55
C GLY A 288 13.40 11.97 14.28
N SER A 289 14.21 12.93 13.76
CA SER A 289 13.80 14.31 13.49
C SER A 289 14.72 14.94 12.45
N THR A 290 14.37 16.13 11.94
CA THR A 290 15.27 16.94 11.13
C THR A 290 15.79 18.08 11.99
N PRO A 291 17.09 18.06 12.39
CA PRO A 291 17.69 19.13 13.18
C PRO A 291 17.96 20.36 12.30
N LEU A 292 17.61 21.54 12.82
CA LEU A 292 17.71 22.82 12.13
C LEU A 292 18.44 23.82 13.03
N ARG A 293 19.30 24.63 12.43
CA ARG A 293 19.84 25.85 13.02
C ARG A 293 19.09 27.03 12.41
N LEU A 294 18.58 27.90 13.26
CA LEU A 294 17.81 29.08 12.89
C LEU A 294 18.60 30.33 13.29
N LEU A 295 18.84 31.24 12.34
CA LEU A 295 19.38 32.58 12.64
C LEU A 295 18.20 33.49 12.98
N ILE A 296 18.26 34.14 14.14
CA ILE A 296 17.22 35.00 14.67
C ILE A 296 17.62 36.46 14.51
N ALA A 297 16.65 37.30 14.10
CA ALA A 297 16.85 38.77 13.99
C ALA A 297 17.07 39.40 15.36
N GLY A 298 17.95 40.39 15.38
CA GLY A 298 18.28 41.19 16.56
C GLY A 298 19.78 41.18 16.88
N ASP A 299 20.40 40.00 16.87
CA ASP A 299 21.85 39.82 16.93
C ASP A 299 22.24 38.92 15.74
N PRO A 300 23.13 39.37 14.84
CA PRO A 300 23.51 38.57 13.67
C PRO A 300 24.09 37.17 14.01
N ASP A 301 24.71 37.05 15.19
CA ASP A 301 25.32 35.83 15.66
C ASP A 301 24.43 35.02 16.62
N SER A 302 23.15 35.39 16.75
CA SER A 302 22.21 34.69 17.63
C SER A 302 21.56 33.53 16.91
N TYR A 303 21.79 32.33 17.40
CA TYR A 303 21.24 31.10 16.88
C TYR A 303 20.29 30.43 17.87
N VAL A 304 19.27 29.77 17.33
CA VAL A 304 18.44 28.81 18.07
C VAL A 304 18.42 27.49 17.35
N PHE A 305 18.26 26.42 18.13
CA PHE A 305 18.14 25.07 17.62
C PHE A 305 16.67 24.69 17.46
N ALA A 306 16.34 23.98 16.40
CA ALA A 306 15.00 23.44 16.26
C ALA A 306 15.05 22.02 15.71
N LYS A 307 14.12 21.16 16.15
CA LYS A 307 13.90 19.84 15.59
C LYS A 307 12.56 19.80 14.89
N LEU A 308 12.58 19.47 13.60
CA LEU A 308 11.38 19.34 12.78
C LEU A 308 10.91 17.87 12.77
N TYR A 309 9.67 17.67 13.16
CA TYR A 309 9.02 16.37 13.21
C TYR A 309 7.88 16.30 12.18
N ALA A 310 7.98 15.28 11.32
CA ALA A 310 6.97 14.96 10.32
C ALA A 310 6.39 13.56 10.56
N ARG A 311 5.30 13.24 9.86
CA ARG A 311 4.68 11.89 9.94
C ARG A 311 5.60 10.75 9.52
N SER A 312 6.57 11.04 8.68
CA SER A 312 7.61 10.08 8.28
C SER A 312 8.43 9.57 9.47
N HIS A 313 8.77 10.46 10.41
CA HIS A 313 9.55 10.13 11.60
C HIS A 313 8.74 9.21 12.55
N VAL A 314 7.47 9.52 12.82
CA VAL A 314 6.60 8.66 13.64
C VAL A 314 6.41 7.28 13.01
N ARG A 315 6.32 7.20 11.68
CA ARG A 315 6.25 5.91 10.98
C ARG A 315 7.54 5.10 11.10
N ALA A 316 8.69 5.76 10.94
CA ALA A 316 10.00 5.12 11.07
C ALA A 316 10.19 4.57 12.49
N ASP A 317 9.86 5.36 13.53
CA ASP A 317 9.90 4.93 14.94
C ASP A 317 8.97 3.74 15.19
N ARG A 318 7.74 3.76 14.68
CA ARG A 318 6.78 2.65 14.83
C ARG A 318 7.29 1.36 14.20
N TRP A 319 7.85 1.41 12.99
CA TRP A 319 8.43 0.24 12.33
C TRP A 319 9.68 -0.27 13.03
N TYR A 320 10.53 0.62 13.52
CA TYR A 320 11.70 0.27 14.30
C TYR A 320 11.31 -0.44 15.61
N LYS A 321 10.35 0.13 16.37
CA LYS A 321 9.84 -0.48 17.61
C LYS A 321 9.13 -1.80 17.33
N PHE A 322 8.34 -1.90 16.26
CA PHE A 322 7.69 -3.14 15.84
C PHE A 322 8.72 -4.23 15.51
N GLY A 323 9.76 -3.91 14.72
CA GLY A 323 10.83 -4.85 14.43
C GLY A 323 11.59 -5.29 15.69
N ARG A 324 11.86 -4.37 16.62
CA ARG A 324 12.47 -4.71 17.91
C ARG A 324 11.56 -5.56 18.78
N ALA A 325 10.25 -5.28 18.81
CA ALA A 325 9.28 -6.07 19.56
C ALA A 325 9.20 -7.53 19.04
N ILE A 326 9.34 -7.74 17.74
CA ILE A 326 9.43 -9.08 17.15
C ILE A 326 10.73 -9.78 17.59
N LEU A 327 11.88 -9.09 17.49
CA LEU A 327 13.19 -9.67 17.76
C LEU A 327 13.48 -9.87 19.25
N TYR A 328 13.07 -8.92 20.10
CA TYR A 328 13.48 -8.84 21.52
C TYR A 328 12.29 -8.82 22.50
N GLY A 329 11.05 -8.82 22.01
CA GLY A 329 9.83 -8.64 22.80
C GLY A 329 9.51 -7.17 23.09
N ALA A 330 8.35 -6.95 23.68
CA ALA A 330 8.00 -5.65 24.24
C ALA A 330 8.94 -5.40 25.40
N LEU A 331 9.96 -4.60 25.18
CA LEU A 331 10.73 -4.02 26.25
C LEU A 331 9.81 -3.04 26.98
N GLU A 332 9.83 -3.07 28.30
CA GLU A 332 9.01 -2.19 29.15
C GLU A 332 8.99 -0.76 28.59
N ASP A 333 7.82 -0.16 28.50
CA ASP A 333 7.57 1.25 28.15
C ASP A 333 7.99 1.73 26.76
N GLU A 334 8.20 0.86 25.80
CA GLU A 334 8.41 1.26 24.40
C GLU A 334 7.11 1.44 23.61
N ALA A 335 6.06 1.99 24.24
CA ALA A 335 4.84 2.33 23.53
C ALA A 335 5.10 3.31 22.39
N SER A 336 4.65 2.97 21.18
CA SER A 336 4.80 3.84 20.02
C SER A 336 3.84 5.03 20.12
N PHE A 337 4.32 6.23 19.84
CA PHE A 337 3.46 7.39 19.75
C PHE A 337 2.56 7.31 18.52
N GLN A 338 1.28 7.58 18.69
CA GLN A 338 0.30 7.50 17.61
C GLN A 338 0.31 8.75 16.69
N THR A 339 0.71 9.90 17.22
CA THR A 339 0.69 11.18 16.51
C THR A 339 1.99 11.95 16.67
N VAL A 340 2.36 12.75 15.65
CA VAL A 340 3.53 13.65 15.69
C VAL A 340 3.41 14.63 16.86
N ARG A 341 2.22 15.15 17.11
CA ARG A 341 1.98 16.10 18.20
C ARG A 341 2.34 15.54 19.56
N ARG A 342 1.89 14.31 19.88
CA ARG A 342 2.23 13.67 21.17
C ARG A 342 3.72 13.40 21.32
N PHE A 343 4.35 13.06 20.21
CA PHE A 343 5.77 12.82 20.12
C PHE A 343 6.58 14.07 20.54
N VAL A 344 6.26 15.22 19.94
CA VAL A 344 6.90 16.50 20.24
C VAL A 344 6.55 17.01 21.64
N GLN A 345 5.31 16.82 22.07
CA GLN A 345 4.88 17.19 23.43
C GLN A 345 5.62 16.43 24.51
N TYR A 346 5.95 15.15 24.27
CA TYR A 346 6.71 14.35 25.21
C TYR A 346 8.16 14.85 25.32
N GLU A 347 8.81 15.20 24.22
CA GLU A 347 10.16 15.76 24.26
C GLU A 347 10.20 17.13 24.95
N ASP A 348 9.23 18.03 24.67
CA ASP A 348 9.12 19.30 25.38
C ASP A 348 8.90 19.10 26.89
N TYR A 349 8.05 18.15 27.25
CA TYR A 349 7.82 17.79 28.67
C TYR A 349 9.10 17.29 29.34
N THR A 350 9.84 16.37 28.70
CA THR A 350 11.08 15.81 29.29
C THR A 350 12.17 16.85 29.40
N LEU A 351 12.32 17.75 28.42
CA LEU A 351 13.29 18.86 28.50
C LEU A 351 12.97 19.80 29.66
N ARG A 352 11.69 20.20 29.85
CA ARG A 352 11.28 21.05 30.97
C ARG A 352 11.48 20.38 32.32
N LEU A 353 11.16 19.08 32.40
CA LEU A 353 11.39 18.29 33.61
C LEU A 353 12.89 18.22 33.96
N MET A 354 13.75 17.97 32.96
CA MET A 354 15.20 17.93 33.17
C MET A 354 15.76 19.31 33.60
N GLN A 355 15.25 20.40 33.04
CA GLN A 355 15.62 21.75 33.47
C GLN A 355 15.22 22.03 34.91
N ASP A 356 13.98 21.65 35.30
CA ASP A 356 13.49 21.82 36.66
C ASP A 356 14.36 21.04 37.68
N MET A 357 14.86 19.87 37.27
CA MET A 357 15.83 19.07 38.00
C MET A 357 17.29 19.55 37.88
N LYS A 358 17.52 20.73 37.28
CA LYS A 358 18.84 21.33 37.07
C LYS A 358 19.83 20.45 36.29
N ILE A 359 19.33 19.60 35.41
CA ILE A 359 20.12 18.87 34.45
C ILE A 359 20.49 19.81 33.30
N PRO A 360 21.75 19.89 32.86
CA PRO A 360 22.21 20.82 31.83
C PRO A 360 21.74 20.39 30.44
N VAL A 361 20.53 20.77 30.05
CA VAL A 361 19.91 20.52 28.76
C VAL A 361 19.45 21.84 28.11
N PRO A 362 19.26 21.88 26.77
CA PRO A 362 18.82 23.11 26.09
C PRO A 362 17.46 23.59 26.61
N ALA A 363 17.35 24.90 26.84
CA ALA A 363 16.11 25.53 27.26
C ALA A 363 15.06 25.48 26.12
N PRO A 364 13.88 24.84 26.31
CA PRO A 364 12.84 24.82 25.28
C PRO A 364 12.09 26.16 25.21
N TYR A 365 12.11 26.80 24.06
CA TYR A 365 11.33 28.02 23.80
C TYR A 365 9.87 27.72 23.53
N GLY A 366 9.58 26.57 22.88
CA GLY A 366 8.24 26.09 22.66
C GLY A 366 8.04 25.21 21.46
N ILE A 367 6.81 24.73 21.30
CA ILE A 367 6.36 23.91 20.20
C ILE A 367 5.68 24.80 19.16
N VAL A 368 6.00 24.59 17.89
CA VAL A 368 5.41 25.29 16.75
C VAL A 368 4.73 24.28 15.83
N GLU A 369 3.47 24.53 15.48
CA GLU A 369 2.72 23.73 14.51
C GLU A 369 2.79 24.38 13.12
N ILE A 370 3.22 23.59 12.12
CA ILE A 370 3.27 24.02 10.73
C ILE A 370 2.08 23.41 10.00
N THR A 371 1.19 24.26 9.50
CA THR A 371 0.04 23.89 8.69
C THR A 371 0.28 24.26 7.22
N PRO A 372 -0.29 23.54 6.24
CA PRO A 372 -1.28 22.47 6.35
C PRO A 372 -0.72 21.04 6.57
N GLU A 373 0.62 20.87 6.60
CA GLU A 373 1.28 19.56 6.58
C GLU A 373 1.17 18.80 7.90
N ARG A 374 0.74 19.45 8.99
CA ARG A 374 0.75 18.92 10.36
C ARG A 374 2.14 18.45 10.77
N GLU A 375 3.14 19.22 10.44
CA GLU A 375 4.49 19.09 10.96
C GLU A 375 4.62 19.93 12.23
N TYR A 376 5.55 19.56 13.08
CA TYR A 376 5.79 20.23 14.35
C TYR A 376 7.27 20.51 14.50
N LEU A 377 7.59 21.69 15.07
CA LEU A 377 8.93 22.02 15.52
C LEU A 377 8.93 22.10 17.03
N ILE A 378 9.99 21.64 17.66
CA ILE A 378 10.41 22.10 18.98
C ILE A 378 11.57 23.05 18.80
N VAL A 379 11.44 24.24 19.31
CA VAL A 379 12.47 25.28 19.25
C VAL A 379 13.09 25.42 20.63
N MET A 380 14.41 25.38 20.70
CA MET A 380 15.17 25.36 21.93
C MET A 380 16.47 26.14 21.81
N GLU A 381 17.14 26.34 22.90
CA GLU A 381 18.46 26.97 22.98
C GLU A 381 19.48 26.28 22.06
N PHE A 382 20.32 27.06 21.42
CA PHE A 382 21.51 26.56 20.72
C PHE A 382 22.72 26.78 21.65
N PHE A 383 23.47 25.74 21.87
CA PHE A 383 24.68 25.80 22.67
C PHE A 383 25.83 26.35 21.84
N ASP A 384 25.87 27.67 21.71
CA ASP A 384 26.93 28.35 20.97
C ASP A 384 28.28 28.18 21.66
N GLY A 385 29.33 27.93 20.88
CA GLY A 385 30.69 27.66 21.37
C GLY A 385 30.88 26.29 22.03
N ALA A 386 29.86 25.42 22.12
CA ALA A 386 30.01 24.07 22.63
C ALA A 386 30.57 23.12 21.56
N ALA A 387 31.55 22.29 21.93
CA ALA A 387 32.09 21.23 21.08
C ALA A 387 31.53 19.85 21.47
N GLU A 388 31.43 18.94 20.51
CA GLU A 388 31.11 17.53 20.81
C GLU A 388 32.22 16.89 21.63
N ILE A 389 31.89 16.02 22.59
CA ILE A 389 32.89 15.34 23.45
C ILE A 389 33.90 14.53 22.63
N SER A 390 33.54 14.12 21.42
CA SER A 390 34.47 13.45 20.51
C SER A 390 35.59 14.36 19.97
N GLU A 391 35.39 15.67 19.98
CA GLU A 391 36.32 16.69 19.47
C GLU A 391 37.09 17.38 20.61
N ALA A 392 36.63 17.25 21.85
CA ALA A 392 37.21 17.90 23.02
C ALA A 392 38.25 17.01 23.73
N GLU A 393 39.15 17.64 24.48
CA GLU A 393 40.03 16.96 25.40
C GLU A 393 39.27 16.58 26.68
N VAL A 394 39.33 15.31 27.09
CA VAL A 394 38.65 14.80 28.27
C VAL A 394 39.60 14.86 29.48
N THR A 395 39.45 15.92 30.28
CA THR A 395 40.19 16.11 31.55
C THR A 395 39.48 15.39 32.70
N ASP A 396 40.11 15.35 33.89
CA ASP A 396 39.53 14.77 35.11
C ASP A 396 38.20 15.49 35.50
N GLU A 397 38.14 16.80 35.32
CA GLU A 397 36.96 17.60 35.59
C GLU A 397 35.79 17.20 34.67
N ILE A 398 36.06 16.93 33.37
CA ILE A 398 35.06 16.48 32.41
C ILE A 398 34.62 15.04 32.72
N ILE A 399 35.51 14.17 33.19
CA ILE A 399 35.16 12.83 33.67
C ILE A 399 34.21 12.96 34.87
N ASP A 400 34.54 13.77 35.85
CA ASP A 400 33.71 14.00 37.04
C ASP A 400 32.34 14.62 36.66
N GLU A 401 32.30 15.65 35.80
CA GLU A 401 31.05 16.26 35.32
C GLU A 401 30.14 15.26 34.57
N GLY A 402 30.69 14.42 33.69
CA GLY A 402 29.93 13.39 32.98
C GLY A 402 29.34 12.35 33.93
N LEU A 403 30.11 11.89 34.93
CA LEU A 403 29.63 10.93 35.94
C LEU A 403 28.61 11.58 36.88
N LEU A 404 28.81 12.82 37.31
CA LEU A 404 27.87 13.59 38.10
C LEU A 404 26.55 13.83 37.34
N LEU A 405 26.62 14.05 36.04
CA LEU A 405 25.43 14.18 35.17
C LEU A 405 24.59 12.90 35.23
N ILE A 406 25.20 11.70 35.12
CA ILE A 406 24.48 10.43 35.25
C ILE A 406 23.91 10.27 36.66
N ARG A 407 24.67 10.68 37.70
CA ARG A 407 24.18 10.63 39.10
C ARG A 407 22.93 11.52 39.28
N LYS A 408 22.92 12.72 38.72
CA LYS A 408 21.78 13.62 38.73
C LYS A 408 20.55 13.03 38.02
N LEU A 409 20.75 12.34 36.88
CA LEU A 409 19.68 11.62 36.17
C LEU A 409 19.09 10.50 37.05
N TRP A 410 19.92 9.74 37.75
CA TRP A 410 19.46 8.68 38.65
C TRP A 410 18.63 9.26 39.83
N ASP A 411 19.16 10.30 40.48
CA ASP A 411 18.49 10.95 41.61
C ASP A 411 17.16 11.60 41.22
N ALA A 412 17.07 12.08 39.97
CA ALA A 412 15.84 12.59 39.37
C ALA A 412 14.87 11.49 38.93
N GLY A 413 15.23 10.20 39.02
CA GLY A 413 14.40 9.09 38.54
C GLY A 413 14.26 9.08 37.02
N LEU A 414 15.32 9.45 36.29
CA LEU A 414 15.35 9.51 34.83
C LEU A 414 16.39 8.56 34.24
N ALA A 415 16.17 8.13 33.01
CA ALA A 415 17.18 7.51 32.15
C ALA A 415 17.17 8.17 30.78
N HIS A 416 18.34 8.52 30.25
CA HIS A 416 18.46 9.17 28.93
C HIS A 416 18.30 8.20 27.78
N ARG A 417 18.84 6.98 27.94
CA ARG A 417 18.73 5.85 27.00
C ARG A 417 19.46 6.01 25.65
N ASP A 418 20.10 7.14 25.41
CA ASP A 418 20.87 7.41 24.18
C ASP A 418 22.17 8.20 24.50
N ILE A 419 22.89 7.77 25.55
CA ILE A 419 24.20 8.34 25.88
C ILE A 419 25.21 7.89 24.83
N LYS A 420 25.68 8.83 24.03
CA LYS A 420 26.65 8.66 22.93
C LYS A 420 27.40 9.96 22.70
N PRO A 421 28.56 9.96 22.02
CA PRO A 421 29.38 11.17 21.84
C PRO A 421 28.59 12.35 21.25
N GLY A 422 27.79 12.14 20.20
CA GLY A 422 27.02 13.20 19.55
C GLY A 422 25.89 13.82 20.40
N ASN A 423 25.59 13.26 21.57
CA ASN A 423 24.59 13.79 22.50
C ASN A 423 25.22 14.48 23.72
N LEU A 424 26.58 14.55 23.78
CA LEU A 424 27.33 15.15 24.86
C LEU A 424 28.18 16.31 24.31
N MET A 425 27.86 17.51 24.74
CA MET A 425 28.56 18.72 24.36
C MET A 425 29.39 19.24 25.55
N ILE A 426 30.52 19.84 25.27
CA ILE A 426 31.40 20.46 26.28
C ILE A 426 31.46 21.95 26.03
N ARG A 427 31.17 22.73 27.07
CA ARG A 427 31.32 24.20 27.09
C ARG A 427 31.79 24.63 28.49
N ASP A 428 32.86 25.39 28.53
CA ASP A 428 33.42 25.96 29.76
C ASP A 428 33.69 24.90 30.85
N GLY A 429 34.21 23.74 30.46
CA GLY A 429 34.53 22.63 31.37
C GLY A 429 33.30 21.86 31.90
N LYS A 430 32.10 22.13 31.40
CA LYS A 430 30.84 21.47 31.78
C LYS A 430 30.35 20.55 30.68
N VAL A 431 29.78 19.42 31.07
CA VAL A 431 29.14 18.47 30.16
C VAL A 431 27.66 18.85 30.04
N LEU A 432 27.23 19.15 28.81
CA LEU A 432 25.86 19.49 28.44
C LEU A 432 25.24 18.30 27.69
N LEU A 433 23.99 17.99 28.00
CA LEU A 433 23.27 16.86 27.40
C LEU A 433 22.27 17.37 26.38
N VAL A 434 22.34 16.85 25.18
CA VAL A 434 21.37 17.16 24.10
C VAL A 434 20.58 15.92 23.71
N ASP A 435 19.45 16.13 23.00
CA ASP A 435 18.59 15.08 22.47
C ASP A 435 17.82 14.26 23.54
N ALA A 436 16.87 14.92 24.23
CA ALA A 436 16.02 14.32 25.24
C ALA A 436 14.91 13.37 24.69
N PHE A 437 14.99 12.98 23.43
CA PHE A 437 13.96 12.21 22.73
C PHE A 437 13.67 10.83 23.35
N PHE A 438 14.71 10.12 23.79
CA PHE A 438 14.58 8.78 24.39
C PHE A 438 14.46 8.78 25.92
N VAL A 439 14.48 9.96 26.55
CA VAL A 439 14.38 10.07 28.01
C VAL A 439 13.15 9.38 28.54
N GLN A 440 13.34 8.58 29.58
CA GLN A 440 12.28 7.87 30.27
C GLN A 440 12.19 8.35 31.72
N VAL A 441 10.95 8.63 32.14
CA VAL A 441 10.62 8.98 33.52
C VAL A 441 10.28 7.69 34.28
N ARG A 442 10.83 7.51 35.47
CA ARG A 442 10.75 6.29 36.29
C ARG A 442 11.11 5.03 35.48
N PRO A 443 12.33 4.98 34.92
CA PRO A 443 12.79 3.82 34.17
C PRO A 443 12.98 2.62 35.10
N SER A 444 13.06 1.42 34.52
CA SER A 444 13.58 0.25 35.24
C SER A 444 15.06 0.45 35.59
N PRO A 445 15.56 -0.07 36.73
CA PRO A 445 16.92 0.16 37.22
C PRO A 445 18.00 -0.18 36.18
N TRP A 446 17.80 -1.23 35.40
CA TRP A 446 18.79 -1.63 34.37
C TRP A 446 18.96 -0.59 33.26
N ARG A 447 17.96 0.27 33.02
CA ARG A 447 18.03 1.37 32.03
C ARG A 447 19.00 2.46 32.50
N GLN A 448 18.93 2.80 33.77
CA GLN A 448 19.86 3.73 34.42
C GLN A 448 21.26 3.16 34.44
N ALA A 449 21.42 1.86 34.74
CA ALA A 449 22.70 1.15 34.70
C ALA A 449 23.33 1.18 33.29
N VAL A 450 22.53 1.03 32.23
CA VAL A 450 23.01 1.17 30.83
C VAL A 450 23.51 2.59 30.53
N ASP A 451 22.85 3.63 31.01
CA ASP A 451 23.31 5.01 30.83
C ASP A 451 24.66 5.24 31.52
N LEU A 452 24.86 4.70 32.73
CA LEU A 452 26.14 4.74 33.41
C LEU A 452 27.22 4.02 32.59
N GLY A 453 26.96 2.79 32.15
CA GLY A 453 27.91 2.03 31.34
C GLY A 453 28.28 2.73 30.03
N ASN A 454 27.30 3.32 29.34
CA ASN A 454 27.56 4.06 28.12
C ASN A 454 28.37 5.34 28.38
N MET A 455 28.10 6.11 29.46
CA MET A 455 28.85 7.30 29.83
C MET A 455 30.31 6.92 30.13
N MET A 456 30.53 5.89 30.94
CA MET A 456 31.87 5.41 31.26
C MET A 456 32.64 5.00 30.00
N LEU A 457 31.98 4.35 29.04
CA LEU A 457 32.58 3.99 27.76
C LEU A 457 32.92 5.21 26.90
N VAL A 458 32.02 6.20 26.79
CA VAL A 458 32.30 7.45 26.06
C VAL A 458 33.52 8.15 26.61
N LEU A 459 33.62 8.27 27.93
CA LEU A 459 34.75 8.91 28.62
C LEU A 459 36.07 8.11 28.45
N ALA A 460 35.98 6.77 28.53
CA ALA A 460 37.16 5.90 28.44
C ALA A 460 37.73 5.83 27.01
N VAL A 461 36.92 6.01 25.97
CA VAL A 461 37.42 6.11 24.59
C VAL A 461 38.45 7.24 24.44
N LYS A 462 38.23 8.36 25.13
CA LYS A 462 39.12 9.53 25.12
C LYS A 462 40.15 9.59 26.24
N SER A 463 40.11 8.60 27.14
CA SER A 463 41.04 8.46 28.25
C SER A 463 41.41 6.98 28.45
N ASP A 464 41.24 6.41 29.63
CA ASP A 464 41.43 5.01 29.92
C ASP A 464 40.39 4.49 30.94
N ALA A 465 40.18 3.16 30.97
CA ALA A 465 39.17 2.55 31.82
C ALA A 465 39.52 2.66 33.32
N ASP A 466 40.77 2.56 33.70
CA ASP A 466 41.21 2.65 35.11
C ASP A 466 40.99 4.05 35.67
N ARG A 467 41.29 5.10 34.87
CA ARG A 467 41.06 6.49 35.22
C ARG A 467 39.59 6.76 35.45
N VAL A 468 38.74 6.40 34.47
CA VAL A 468 37.28 6.59 34.56
C VAL A 468 36.67 5.77 35.69
N TYR A 469 37.14 4.54 35.95
CA TYR A 469 36.65 3.71 37.04
C TYR A 469 36.96 4.36 38.43
N ARG A 470 38.19 4.86 38.65
CA ARG A 470 38.53 5.57 39.89
C ARG A 470 37.67 6.81 40.14
N HIS A 471 37.37 7.58 39.09
CA HIS A 471 36.48 8.73 39.20
C HIS A 471 35.04 8.29 39.46
N ALA A 472 34.57 7.22 38.81
CA ALA A 472 33.21 6.70 38.99
C ALA A 472 32.93 6.25 40.43
N MET A 473 33.94 5.73 41.12
CA MET A 473 33.85 5.35 42.55
C MET A 473 33.56 6.51 43.50
N LYS A 474 33.68 7.78 43.06
CA LYS A 474 33.25 8.96 43.83
C LYS A 474 31.71 9.09 43.89
N TYR A 475 31.01 8.57 42.93
CA TYR A 475 29.57 8.81 42.71
C TYR A 475 28.75 7.52 42.74
N PHE A 476 29.32 6.37 42.44
CA PHE A 476 28.67 5.08 42.30
C PHE A 476 29.40 3.99 43.11
N THR A 477 28.65 2.99 43.56
CA THR A 477 29.25 1.84 44.23
C THR A 477 29.89 0.85 43.22
N PRO A 478 30.81 0.00 43.64
CA PRO A 478 31.34 -1.07 42.77
C PRO A 478 30.23 -1.95 42.18
N THR A 479 29.14 -2.15 42.95
CA THR A 479 27.98 -2.96 42.55
C THR A 479 27.17 -2.27 41.44
N ASP A 480 27.01 -0.95 41.50
CA ASP A 480 26.31 -0.16 40.45
C ASP A 480 27.12 -0.25 39.14
N ILE A 481 28.44 -0.15 39.20
CA ILE A 481 29.31 -0.26 38.03
C ILE A 481 29.26 -1.69 37.45
N ALA A 482 29.29 -2.72 38.33
CA ALA A 482 29.15 -4.11 37.90
C ALA A 482 27.82 -4.34 37.17
N GLU A 483 26.72 -3.75 37.68
CA GLU A 483 25.39 -3.78 37.02
C GLU A 483 25.40 -3.07 35.68
N ALA A 484 26.03 -1.90 35.59
CA ALA A 484 26.18 -1.17 34.36
C ALA A 484 26.78 -2.01 33.23
N PHE A 485 27.91 -2.71 33.53
CA PHE A 485 28.56 -3.54 32.53
C PHE A 485 27.96 -4.94 32.35
N ALA A 486 27.14 -5.41 33.30
CA ALA A 486 26.26 -6.58 33.08
C ALA A 486 25.09 -6.28 32.16
N ALA A 487 24.52 -5.05 32.22
CA ALA A 487 23.42 -4.57 31.40
C ALA A 487 23.84 -4.08 30.00
N THR A 488 25.08 -3.55 29.89
CA THR A 488 25.61 -2.98 28.62
C THR A 488 26.08 -4.10 27.69
N ARG A 489 25.17 -4.56 26.81
CA ARG A 489 25.43 -5.57 25.79
C ARG A 489 24.78 -5.22 24.45
N GLY A 490 25.54 -5.37 23.38
CA GLY A 490 25.05 -5.35 21.98
C GLY A 490 24.08 -4.23 21.67
N VAL A 491 22.80 -4.53 21.72
CA VAL A 491 21.71 -3.59 21.39
C VAL A 491 21.48 -2.50 22.45
N ALA A 492 21.98 -2.64 23.65
CA ALA A 492 21.79 -1.66 24.72
C ALA A 492 22.65 -0.39 24.50
N SER A 493 23.79 -0.53 23.82
CA SER A 493 24.65 0.62 23.48
C SER A 493 24.25 1.24 22.13
N PRO A 494 24.20 2.58 22.01
CA PRO A 494 23.95 3.29 20.78
C PRO A 494 24.91 2.91 19.65
N THR A 495 24.43 2.95 18.40
CA THR A 495 25.24 2.54 17.24
C THR A 495 26.50 3.40 17.08
N GLN A 496 26.41 4.72 17.30
CA GLN A 496 27.55 5.62 17.22
C GLN A 496 28.63 5.22 18.25
N LEU A 497 28.26 4.97 19.51
CA LEU A 497 29.20 4.54 20.53
C LEU A 497 29.91 3.22 20.17
N ARG A 498 29.14 2.25 19.65
CA ARG A 498 29.73 0.97 19.20
C ARG A 498 30.72 1.14 18.05
N LEU A 499 30.46 2.07 17.11
CA LEU A 499 31.36 2.39 16.01
C LEU A 499 32.66 3.04 16.53
N VAL A 500 32.53 4.00 17.44
CA VAL A 500 33.70 4.68 18.06
C VAL A 500 34.55 3.70 18.85
N MET A 501 33.94 2.82 19.68
CA MET A 501 34.67 1.77 20.38
C MET A 501 35.39 0.80 19.44
N LYS A 502 34.75 0.46 18.30
CA LYS A 502 35.36 -0.40 17.28
C LYS A 502 36.57 0.28 16.61
N GLN A 503 36.52 1.59 16.40
CA GLN A 503 37.62 2.39 15.86
C GLN A 503 38.75 2.53 16.87
N ASP A 504 38.43 2.66 18.16
CA ASP A 504 39.41 2.71 19.26
C ASP A 504 40.21 1.39 19.39
N GLY A 505 39.61 0.25 19.13
CA GLY A 505 40.25 -1.07 19.09
C GLY A 505 40.51 -1.71 20.46
N ARG A 506 40.40 -0.97 21.58
CA ARG A 506 40.52 -1.50 22.94
C ARG A 506 39.25 -2.20 23.38
N ASP A 507 39.34 -3.33 24.09
CA ASP A 507 38.15 -3.97 24.69
C ASP A 507 37.83 -3.32 26.06
N LEU A 508 37.32 -2.09 26.01
CA LEU A 508 36.99 -1.31 27.20
C LEU A 508 35.95 -2.01 28.09
N VAL A 509 34.98 -2.72 27.48
CA VAL A 509 33.95 -3.43 28.23
C VAL A 509 34.56 -4.53 29.11
N THR A 510 35.52 -5.31 28.59
CA THR A 510 36.21 -6.33 29.36
C THR A 510 37.16 -5.72 30.42
N GLN A 511 37.79 -4.57 30.12
CA GLN A 511 38.59 -3.84 31.10
C GLN A 511 37.74 -3.41 32.30
N PHE A 512 36.62 -2.77 32.10
CA PHE A 512 35.71 -2.38 33.19
C PHE A 512 35.16 -3.57 33.98
N ARG A 513 34.84 -4.68 33.31
CA ARG A 513 34.42 -5.91 34.01
C ARG A 513 35.48 -6.53 34.90
N ARG A 514 36.75 -6.33 34.60
CA ARG A 514 37.87 -6.77 35.46
C ARG A 514 38.06 -5.89 36.68
N LEU A 515 37.74 -4.58 36.55
CA LEU A 515 37.85 -3.61 37.63
C LEU A 515 36.65 -3.68 38.61
N ALA A 516 35.50 -4.07 38.13
CA ALA A 516 34.27 -4.19 38.94
C ALA A 516 34.05 -5.62 39.47
N PRO A 517 33.27 -5.81 40.55
CA PRO A 517 32.90 -7.14 41.03
C PRO A 517 32.23 -7.98 39.95
N GLU A 518 32.51 -9.29 39.96
CA GLU A 518 31.93 -10.21 39.00
C GLU A 518 30.40 -10.28 39.13
N ARG A 519 29.69 -10.04 38.01
CA ARG A 519 28.22 -10.11 37.94
C ARG A 519 27.81 -10.82 36.64
N PRO A 520 26.87 -11.80 36.73
CA PRO A 520 26.40 -12.47 35.54
C PRO A 520 25.67 -11.49 34.63
N PRO A 521 25.84 -11.61 33.32
CA PRO A 521 25.21 -10.70 32.36
C PRO A 521 23.69 -10.82 32.36
N ILE A 522 23.02 -9.70 32.27
CA ILE A 522 21.55 -9.64 32.17
C ILE A 522 21.09 -10.28 30.85
N GLY A 523 20.33 -11.36 30.97
CA GLY A 523 19.81 -12.11 29.82
C GLY A 523 18.58 -11.44 29.22
N ILE A 524 18.63 -11.06 27.94
CA ILE A 524 17.44 -10.61 27.19
C ILE A 524 16.81 -11.84 26.53
N GLN A 525 15.59 -12.20 26.94
CA GLN A 525 14.89 -13.35 26.37
C GLN A 525 14.50 -13.05 24.92
N ARG A 526 15.09 -13.79 23.96
CA ARG A 526 14.93 -13.53 22.52
C ARG A 526 13.70 -14.17 21.91
N TRP A 527 13.25 -15.32 22.41
CA TRP A 527 12.18 -16.10 21.81
C TRP A 527 11.11 -16.49 22.83
N SER A 528 9.84 -16.30 22.46
CA SER A 528 8.68 -16.81 23.18
C SER A 528 7.69 -17.39 22.18
N VAL A 529 6.80 -18.30 22.60
CA VAL A 529 5.74 -18.88 21.76
C VAL A 529 4.91 -17.79 21.06
N ARG A 530 4.61 -16.72 21.79
CA ARG A 530 3.87 -15.57 21.23
C ARG A 530 4.64 -14.88 20.09
N ARG A 531 5.93 -14.77 20.16
CA ARG A 531 6.77 -14.14 19.10
C ARG A 531 6.87 -15.03 17.88
N VAL A 532 7.04 -16.33 18.09
CA VAL A 532 7.04 -17.32 17.00
C VAL A 532 5.70 -17.29 16.28
N ALA A 533 4.58 -17.27 17.02
CA ALA A 533 3.24 -17.18 16.45
C ALA A 533 3.01 -15.87 15.66
N LEU A 534 3.48 -14.73 16.18
CA LEU A 534 3.41 -13.45 15.46
C LEU A 534 4.25 -13.43 14.19
N ALA A 535 5.47 -13.96 14.24
CA ALA A 535 6.34 -14.08 13.07
C ALA A 535 5.73 -15.03 12.01
N ALA A 536 5.22 -16.17 12.43
CA ALA A 536 4.52 -17.12 11.55
C ALA A 536 3.27 -16.48 10.94
N GLY A 537 2.44 -15.80 11.72
CA GLY A 537 1.25 -15.08 11.23
C GLY A 537 1.58 -14.00 10.21
N LEU A 538 2.69 -13.27 10.40
CA LEU A 538 3.18 -12.28 9.43
C LEU A 538 3.61 -12.93 8.11
N VAL A 539 4.32 -14.06 8.17
CA VAL A 539 4.73 -14.80 6.96
C VAL A 539 3.52 -15.32 6.22
N VAL A 540 2.56 -15.95 6.92
CA VAL A 540 1.31 -16.43 6.31
C VAL A 540 0.51 -15.28 5.69
N GLY A 541 0.37 -14.16 6.41
CA GLY A 541 -0.29 -12.96 5.89
C GLY A 541 0.40 -12.40 4.65
N LEU A 542 1.72 -12.35 4.62
CA LEU A 542 2.49 -11.91 3.45
C LEU A 542 2.29 -12.85 2.26
N VAL A 543 2.32 -14.17 2.47
CA VAL A 543 2.08 -15.17 1.43
C VAL A 543 0.66 -15.03 0.89
N ALA A 544 -0.35 -14.87 1.75
CA ALA A 544 -1.72 -14.64 1.34
C ALA A 544 -1.88 -13.37 0.49
N VAL A 545 -1.25 -12.27 0.90
CA VAL A 545 -1.25 -11.00 0.12
C VAL A 545 -0.59 -11.20 -1.24
N ILE A 546 0.56 -11.90 -1.30
CA ILE A 546 1.25 -12.19 -2.56
C ILE A 546 0.38 -13.06 -3.46
N ALA A 547 -0.20 -14.16 -2.93
CA ALA A 547 -1.06 -15.06 -3.68
C ALA A 547 -2.30 -14.33 -4.24
N THR A 548 -2.98 -13.53 -3.41
CA THR A 548 -4.12 -12.70 -3.86
C THR A 548 -3.69 -11.69 -4.93
N THR A 549 -2.53 -11.05 -4.75
CA THR A 549 -2.00 -10.09 -5.73
C THR A 549 -1.68 -10.77 -7.06
N VAL A 550 -1.06 -11.94 -7.02
CA VAL A 550 -0.77 -12.74 -8.22
C VAL A 550 -2.08 -13.14 -8.90
N SER A 551 -3.05 -13.66 -8.16
CA SER A 551 -4.36 -14.03 -8.70
C SER A 551 -5.11 -12.86 -9.35
N LEU A 552 -5.03 -11.66 -8.77
CA LEU A 552 -5.68 -10.46 -9.31
C LEU A 552 -4.97 -9.86 -10.54
N LEU A 553 -3.67 -10.08 -10.68
CA LEU A 553 -2.84 -9.47 -11.72
C LEU A 553 -2.39 -10.44 -12.80
N THR A 554 -2.61 -11.75 -12.64
CA THR A 554 -2.39 -12.72 -13.71
C THR A 554 -3.65 -12.83 -14.57
N PRO A 555 -3.51 -13.03 -15.89
CA PRO A 555 -4.66 -13.35 -16.71
C PRO A 555 -5.27 -14.64 -16.13
N SER A 556 -6.50 -14.56 -15.63
CA SER A 556 -7.28 -15.75 -15.37
C SER A 556 -7.43 -16.49 -16.70
N GLY A 557 -7.32 -17.80 -16.67
CA GLY A 557 -7.65 -18.65 -17.80
C GLY A 557 -9.06 -18.36 -18.36
N ASP A 558 -9.55 -19.23 -19.22
CA ASP A 558 -10.90 -19.10 -19.79
C ASP A 558 -11.93 -18.85 -18.68
N MET A 559 -12.82 -17.88 -18.90
CA MET A 559 -13.81 -17.50 -17.90
C MET A 559 -14.83 -18.63 -17.77
N GLU A 560 -14.90 -19.20 -16.59
CA GLU A 560 -15.81 -20.29 -16.27
C GLU A 560 -17.27 -19.84 -16.33
N VAL A 561 -18.11 -20.68 -16.93
CA VAL A 561 -19.56 -20.53 -16.99
C VAL A 561 -20.16 -21.58 -16.04
N PRO A 562 -20.61 -21.18 -14.84
CA PRO A 562 -21.08 -22.13 -13.82
C PRO A 562 -22.53 -22.59 -14.05
N PHE A 563 -23.00 -22.61 -15.29
CA PHE A 563 -24.37 -22.93 -15.66
C PHE A 563 -24.37 -24.13 -16.64
N SER A 564 -25.16 -25.12 -16.31
CA SER A 564 -25.27 -26.34 -17.12
C SER A 564 -25.87 -26.07 -18.50
N PRO A 565 -25.26 -26.53 -19.59
CA PRO A 565 -25.81 -26.44 -20.94
C PRO A 565 -26.88 -27.54 -21.16
N THR A 566 -28.06 -27.33 -20.57
CA THR A 566 -29.19 -28.29 -20.79
C THR A 566 -29.65 -28.28 -22.25
N CYS A 567 -30.28 -29.35 -22.72
CA CYS A 567 -30.78 -29.49 -24.12
C CYS A 567 -32.07 -28.65 -24.33
N GLU A 568 -32.10 -27.47 -23.72
CA GLU A 568 -33.12 -26.42 -23.91
C GLU A 568 -32.45 -25.14 -24.40
N PRO A 569 -33.12 -24.35 -25.23
CA PRO A 569 -32.61 -23.05 -25.64
C PRO A 569 -32.43 -22.10 -24.43
N GLN A 570 -31.19 -21.68 -24.16
CA GLN A 570 -30.85 -20.79 -23.07
C GLN A 570 -29.54 -20.04 -23.35
N SER A 571 -29.20 -19.06 -22.51
CA SER A 571 -27.99 -18.22 -22.68
C SER A 571 -26.70 -19.01 -22.84
N VAL A 572 -26.53 -20.12 -22.12
CA VAL A 572 -25.33 -20.95 -22.18
C VAL A 572 -25.22 -21.72 -23.51
N THR A 573 -26.31 -22.33 -23.97
CA THR A 573 -26.34 -23.06 -25.25
C THR A 573 -26.19 -22.08 -26.43
N VAL A 574 -26.75 -20.88 -26.34
CA VAL A 574 -26.52 -19.82 -27.33
C VAL A 574 -25.03 -19.39 -27.32
N LEU A 575 -24.40 -19.24 -26.16
CA LEU A 575 -22.98 -18.89 -26.05
C LEU A 575 -22.10 -20.00 -26.67
N MET A 576 -22.44 -21.27 -26.46
CA MET A 576 -21.75 -22.39 -27.09
C MET A 576 -21.94 -22.42 -28.60
N ALA A 577 -23.13 -22.07 -29.10
CA ALA A 577 -23.38 -21.92 -30.54
C ALA A 577 -22.57 -20.77 -31.15
N GLN A 578 -22.37 -19.68 -30.41
CA GLN A 578 -21.52 -18.57 -30.84
C GLN A 578 -20.03 -18.89 -30.87
N SER A 579 -19.57 -19.84 -30.02
CA SER A 579 -18.18 -20.29 -30.03
C SER A 579 -17.83 -21.10 -31.29
N VAL A 580 -18.78 -21.88 -31.84
CA VAL A 580 -18.61 -22.66 -33.05
C VAL A 580 -19.72 -22.27 -34.06
N PRO A 581 -19.60 -21.13 -34.73
CA PRO A 581 -20.66 -20.62 -35.61
C PRO A 581 -20.94 -21.48 -36.86
N THR A 582 -20.02 -22.36 -37.22
CA THR A 582 -20.16 -23.27 -38.38
C THR A 582 -21.03 -24.48 -38.11
N ALA A 583 -21.22 -24.85 -36.84
CA ALA A 583 -21.94 -26.06 -36.47
C ALA A 583 -23.47 -25.90 -36.53
N THR A 584 -24.17 -26.92 -36.99
CA THR A 584 -25.64 -27.00 -37.07
C THR A 584 -26.29 -27.51 -35.78
N THR A 585 -25.51 -28.10 -34.89
CA THR A 585 -25.97 -28.62 -33.60
C THR A 585 -24.94 -28.29 -32.51
N VAL A 586 -25.40 -28.19 -31.28
CA VAL A 586 -24.58 -27.88 -30.09
C VAL A 586 -24.72 -29.03 -29.11
N PRO A 587 -23.61 -29.54 -28.54
CA PRO A 587 -23.70 -30.56 -27.48
C PRO A 587 -24.31 -29.97 -26.22
N CYS A 588 -25.16 -30.76 -25.55
CA CYS A 588 -25.91 -30.34 -24.36
C CYS A 588 -26.10 -31.53 -23.40
N ILE A 589 -26.55 -31.23 -22.19
CA ILE A 589 -26.89 -32.22 -21.17
C ILE A 589 -28.40 -32.46 -21.23
N ALA A 590 -28.81 -33.64 -21.68
CA ALA A 590 -30.21 -34.00 -21.80
C ALA A 590 -30.82 -34.36 -20.44
N THR A 591 -30.14 -35.19 -19.65
CA THR A 591 -30.49 -35.56 -18.28
C THR A 591 -29.21 -35.83 -17.50
N LEU A 592 -29.22 -35.61 -16.20
CA LEU A 592 -28.13 -36.02 -15.33
C LEU A 592 -28.56 -37.23 -14.51
N PRO A 593 -28.09 -38.47 -14.84
CA PRO A 593 -28.30 -39.65 -14.04
C PRO A 593 -27.77 -39.50 -12.62
N THR A 594 -28.32 -40.29 -11.68
CA THR A 594 -27.82 -40.32 -10.30
C THR A 594 -26.34 -40.72 -10.28
N GLY A 595 -25.50 -39.93 -9.59
CA GLY A 595 -24.04 -40.15 -9.53
C GLY A 595 -23.24 -39.27 -10.48
N LEU A 596 -23.88 -38.56 -11.42
CA LEU A 596 -23.23 -37.52 -12.24
C LEU A 596 -23.62 -36.12 -11.80
N THR A 597 -22.64 -35.21 -11.80
CA THR A 597 -22.83 -33.80 -11.49
C THR A 597 -22.15 -32.93 -12.55
N PHE A 598 -22.77 -31.79 -12.85
CA PHE A 598 -22.15 -30.75 -13.68
C PHE A 598 -21.23 -29.90 -12.81
N ASP A 599 -19.95 -29.74 -13.21
CA ASP A 599 -19.00 -28.96 -12.46
C ASP A 599 -18.75 -27.57 -13.08
N GLY A 600 -18.75 -27.45 -14.41
CA GLY A 600 -18.51 -26.20 -15.06
C GLY A 600 -18.44 -26.27 -16.57
N ALA A 601 -18.43 -25.10 -17.21
CA ALA A 601 -18.24 -24.95 -18.64
C ALA A 601 -17.33 -23.77 -18.94
N THR A 602 -16.73 -23.77 -20.13
CA THR A 602 -16.03 -22.59 -20.69
C THR A 602 -16.47 -22.42 -22.15
N ALA A 603 -16.57 -21.18 -22.60
CA ALA A 603 -16.85 -20.86 -23.98
C ALA A 603 -15.98 -19.68 -24.42
N ARG A 604 -15.32 -19.85 -25.56
CA ARG A 604 -14.46 -18.84 -26.18
C ARG A 604 -14.59 -18.89 -27.71
N ASN A 605 -14.00 -17.93 -28.37
CA ASN A 605 -13.98 -17.94 -29.82
C ASN A 605 -13.32 -19.22 -30.37
N GLY A 606 -14.07 -20.01 -31.14
CA GLY A 606 -13.63 -21.26 -31.75
C GLY A 606 -13.85 -22.51 -30.93
N GLU A 607 -14.23 -22.40 -29.65
CA GLU A 607 -14.31 -23.56 -28.77
C GLU A 607 -15.28 -23.38 -27.61
N ALA A 608 -15.99 -24.44 -27.23
CA ALA A 608 -16.67 -24.54 -25.95
C ALA A 608 -16.34 -25.88 -25.27
N ARG A 609 -16.30 -25.88 -23.95
CA ARG A 609 -16.08 -27.09 -23.15
C ARG A 609 -17.03 -27.09 -21.97
N PHE A 610 -17.38 -28.30 -21.54
CA PHE A 610 -17.96 -28.53 -20.22
C PHE A 610 -17.49 -29.89 -19.68
N TRP A 611 -17.59 -30.05 -18.37
CA TRP A 611 -17.15 -31.27 -17.70
C TRP A 611 -18.16 -31.71 -16.66
N LEU A 612 -18.26 -33.05 -16.56
CA LEU A 612 -19.09 -33.71 -15.58
C LEU A 612 -18.22 -34.53 -14.63
N SER A 613 -18.56 -34.50 -13.35
CA SER A 613 -17.95 -35.37 -12.33
C SER A 613 -18.86 -36.57 -12.02
N SER A 614 -18.23 -37.63 -11.53
CA SER A 614 -18.92 -38.84 -11.09
C SER A 614 -18.55 -39.16 -9.64
N ASP A 615 -19.52 -39.63 -8.86
CA ASP A 615 -19.29 -40.13 -7.50
C ASP A 615 -18.36 -41.34 -7.46
N ARG A 616 -18.22 -42.08 -8.58
CA ARG A 616 -17.37 -43.28 -8.75
C ARG A 616 -16.03 -42.97 -9.39
N ALA A 617 -15.97 -42.03 -10.35
CA ALA A 617 -14.76 -41.69 -11.11
C ALA A 617 -14.11 -40.38 -10.67
N GLY A 618 -14.73 -39.64 -9.74
CA GLY A 618 -14.21 -38.37 -9.21
C GLY A 618 -14.47 -37.14 -10.09
N ASP A 619 -13.71 -36.09 -9.87
CA ASP A 619 -13.84 -34.79 -10.56
C ASP A 619 -13.46 -34.92 -12.04
N ALA A 620 -14.19 -34.22 -12.91
CA ALA A 620 -14.00 -34.22 -14.37
C ALA A 620 -13.94 -35.61 -14.96
N ALA A 621 -14.92 -36.51 -14.61
CA ALA A 621 -15.02 -37.86 -15.13
C ALA A 621 -15.08 -37.86 -16.67
N VAL A 622 -15.69 -36.86 -17.28
CA VAL A 622 -15.62 -36.58 -18.72
C VAL A 622 -15.48 -35.10 -18.98
N THR A 623 -14.61 -34.73 -19.92
CA THR A 623 -14.52 -33.40 -20.52
C THR A 623 -15.04 -33.45 -21.95
N VAL A 624 -16.06 -32.67 -22.24
CA VAL A 624 -16.68 -32.54 -23.57
C VAL A 624 -16.15 -31.27 -24.22
N THR A 625 -15.39 -31.37 -25.30
CA THR A 625 -14.82 -30.25 -26.05
C THR A 625 -15.50 -30.12 -27.40
N PHE A 626 -16.10 -29.00 -27.69
CA PHE A 626 -16.80 -28.64 -28.93
C PHE A 626 -16.02 -27.64 -29.73
N ALA A 627 -15.63 -27.92 -30.94
CA ALA A 627 -14.86 -27.05 -31.83
C ALA A 627 -15.29 -27.21 -33.31
N GLY A 628 -14.78 -26.33 -34.19
CA GLY A 628 -15.13 -26.32 -35.60
C GLY A 628 -14.57 -27.55 -36.39
N THR A 629 -13.47 -28.15 -35.92
CA THR A 629 -12.83 -29.36 -36.47
C THR A 629 -12.42 -30.31 -35.37
N CYS A 630 -12.27 -31.60 -35.70
CA CYS A 630 -11.84 -32.59 -34.73
C CYS A 630 -10.40 -32.36 -34.26
N ASP A 631 -9.51 -31.89 -35.14
CA ASP A 631 -8.13 -31.55 -34.78
C ASP A 631 -8.08 -30.39 -33.78
N ALA A 632 -8.95 -29.38 -33.95
CA ALA A 632 -9.08 -28.28 -33.01
C ALA A 632 -9.64 -28.77 -31.65
N ALA A 633 -10.64 -29.65 -31.65
CA ALA A 633 -11.19 -30.23 -30.43
C ALA A 633 -10.16 -31.09 -29.68
N ALA A 634 -9.34 -31.85 -30.39
CA ALA A 634 -8.25 -32.66 -29.81
C ALA A 634 -7.12 -31.82 -29.24
N SER A 635 -6.65 -30.81 -29.98
CA SER A 635 -5.49 -29.98 -29.58
C SER A 635 -5.75 -29.14 -28.31
N SER A 636 -6.98 -28.92 -27.98
CA SER A 636 -7.39 -28.09 -26.85
C SER A 636 -7.39 -28.85 -25.52
N GLY A 637 -7.56 -30.19 -25.50
CA GLY A 637 -7.73 -31.00 -24.29
C GLY A 637 -6.44 -31.34 -23.52
N GLY A 638 -5.27 -31.22 -24.16
CA GLY A 638 -3.98 -31.58 -23.55
C GLY A 638 -3.72 -33.12 -23.48
N SER A 639 -4.68 -33.95 -23.77
CA SER A 639 -4.63 -35.40 -23.94
C SER A 639 -5.29 -35.79 -25.27
N ASP A 640 -4.95 -36.95 -25.82
CA ASP A 640 -5.66 -37.49 -26.98
C ASP A 640 -7.07 -37.93 -26.54
N PRO A 641 -8.15 -37.34 -27.14
CA PRO A 641 -9.51 -37.70 -26.78
C PRO A 641 -9.83 -39.18 -27.07
N ASP A 642 -10.63 -39.75 -26.20
CA ASP A 642 -11.04 -41.15 -26.34
C ASP A 642 -12.01 -41.38 -27.48
N ARG A 643 -12.85 -40.40 -27.77
CA ARG A 643 -13.90 -40.49 -28.78
C ARG A 643 -14.23 -39.17 -29.43
N PHE A 644 -14.62 -39.23 -30.71
CA PHE A 644 -15.12 -38.07 -31.45
C PHE A 644 -16.53 -38.28 -31.95
N SER A 645 -17.39 -37.29 -31.88
CA SER A 645 -18.68 -37.17 -32.55
C SER A 645 -18.64 -36.06 -33.56
N ARG A 646 -18.73 -36.38 -34.85
CA ARG A 646 -18.75 -35.37 -35.92
C ARG A 646 -20.17 -34.91 -36.14
N VAL A 647 -20.37 -33.58 -36.12
CA VAL A 647 -21.61 -32.91 -36.47
C VAL A 647 -21.39 -32.04 -37.70
N PRO A 648 -22.40 -31.76 -38.51
CA PRO A 648 -22.20 -30.87 -39.65
C PRO A 648 -21.68 -29.51 -39.22
N GLY A 649 -20.51 -29.14 -39.72
CA GLY A 649 -19.81 -27.87 -39.39
C GLY A 649 -19.13 -27.82 -38.03
N GLY A 650 -18.98 -28.94 -37.32
CA GLY A 650 -18.30 -29.00 -36.02
C GLY A 650 -17.88 -30.44 -35.61
N CYS A 651 -17.17 -30.51 -34.51
CA CYS A 651 -16.75 -31.78 -33.91
C CYS A 651 -16.80 -31.68 -32.38
N VAL A 652 -17.22 -32.74 -31.74
CA VAL A 652 -17.22 -32.93 -30.28
C VAL A 652 -16.22 -33.99 -29.92
N ALA A 653 -15.28 -33.69 -29.07
CA ALA A 653 -14.29 -34.62 -28.51
C ALA A 653 -14.68 -34.94 -27.05
N TYR A 654 -14.55 -36.21 -26.69
CA TYR A 654 -14.81 -36.71 -25.35
C TYR A 654 -13.50 -37.24 -24.78
N ASP A 655 -13.10 -36.70 -23.65
CA ASP A 655 -11.90 -37.12 -22.90
C ASP A 655 -12.36 -37.63 -21.53
N TYR A 656 -12.23 -38.92 -21.31
CA TYR A 656 -12.63 -39.57 -20.07
C TYR A 656 -11.45 -39.65 -19.12
N SER A 657 -11.67 -39.38 -17.83
CA SER A 657 -10.68 -39.66 -16.79
C SER A 657 -10.32 -41.16 -16.77
N ILE A 658 -9.11 -41.49 -16.30
CA ILE A 658 -8.67 -42.89 -16.25
C ILE A 658 -9.69 -43.80 -15.53
N PRO A 659 -10.22 -43.44 -14.33
CA PRO A 659 -11.23 -44.25 -13.68
C PRO A 659 -12.53 -44.40 -14.48
N ALA A 660 -12.95 -43.34 -15.19
CA ALA A 660 -14.16 -43.37 -15.99
C ALA A 660 -13.99 -44.19 -17.26
N ARG A 661 -12.80 -44.18 -17.89
CA ARG A 661 -12.45 -44.93 -19.09
C ARG A 661 -12.52 -46.44 -18.88
N ASP A 662 -12.18 -46.92 -17.68
CA ASP A 662 -12.14 -48.33 -17.33
C ASP A 662 -13.50 -48.85 -16.79
N ASP A 663 -14.52 -48.00 -16.67
CA ASP A 663 -15.87 -48.35 -16.16
C ASP A 663 -16.95 -48.17 -17.26
N PRO A 664 -17.38 -49.24 -17.92
CA PRO A 664 -18.39 -49.16 -18.97
C PRO A 664 -19.74 -48.59 -18.52
N GLU A 665 -20.12 -48.79 -17.25
CA GLU A 665 -21.39 -48.26 -16.71
C GLU A 665 -21.35 -46.74 -16.59
N ILE A 666 -20.18 -46.16 -16.27
CA ILE A 666 -19.99 -44.71 -16.23
C ILE A 666 -20.04 -44.15 -17.67
N ILE A 667 -19.40 -44.83 -18.64
CA ILE A 667 -19.44 -44.38 -20.04
C ILE A 667 -20.88 -44.38 -20.56
N GLU A 668 -21.65 -45.46 -20.30
CA GLU A 668 -23.05 -45.54 -20.69
C GLU A 668 -23.91 -44.43 -20.02
N ALA A 669 -23.71 -44.22 -18.72
CA ALA A 669 -24.39 -43.12 -17.99
C ALA A 669 -24.05 -41.74 -18.55
N ILE A 670 -22.80 -41.47 -18.97
CA ILE A 670 -22.39 -40.25 -19.61
C ILE A 670 -23.01 -40.10 -21.00
N ASP A 671 -23.08 -41.21 -21.79
CA ASP A 671 -23.70 -41.21 -23.10
C ASP A 671 -25.20 -40.89 -23.02
N ASP A 672 -25.90 -41.44 -22.03
CA ASP A 672 -27.32 -41.16 -21.76
C ASP A 672 -27.54 -39.75 -21.26
N ALA A 673 -26.55 -39.18 -20.59
CA ALA A 673 -26.61 -37.79 -20.11
C ALA A 673 -26.47 -36.74 -21.21
N LEU A 674 -25.81 -37.07 -22.32
CA LEU A 674 -25.43 -36.13 -23.35
C LEU A 674 -26.40 -36.17 -24.54
N GLY A 675 -26.64 -35.02 -25.13
CA GLY A 675 -27.49 -34.85 -26.30
C GLY A 675 -27.00 -33.73 -27.21
N PHE A 676 -27.79 -33.43 -28.24
CA PHE A 676 -27.53 -32.38 -29.19
C PHE A 676 -28.77 -31.50 -29.36
N LEU A 677 -28.61 -30.19 -29.28
CA LEU A 677 -29.62 -29.19 -29.54
C LEU A 677 -29.43 -28.62 -30.94
N ALA A 678 -30.53 -28.54 -31.73
CA ALA A 678 -30.46 -28.00 -33.07
C ALA A 678 -30.20 -26.47 -33.01
N ARG A 679 -29.35 -25.98 -33.91
CA ARG A 679 -29.07 -24.53 -34.00
C ARG A 679 -30.31 -23.73 -34.38
N ASP A 680 -31.18 -24.28 -35.17
CA ASP A 680 -32.43 -23.62 -35.59
C ASP A 680 -33.35 -23.29 -34.40
N ASP A 681 -33.35 -24.12 -33.35
CA ASP A 681 -34.08 -23.87 -32.12
C ASP A 681 -33.51 -22.68 -31.37
N LEU A 682 -32.14 -22.54 -31.36
CA LEU A 682 -31.47 -21.42 -30.78
C LEU A 682 -31.66 -20.13 -31.58
N VAL A 683 -31.72 -20.21 -32.91
CA VAL A 683 -32.05 -19.08 -33.78
C VAL A 683 -33.47 -18.56 -33.50
N ALA A 684 -34.44 -19.49 -33.38
CA ALA A 684 -35.83 -19.17 -33.06
C ALA A 684 -35.92 -18.50 -31.66
N TYR A 685 -35.29 -19.08 -30.68
CA TYR A 685 -35.23 -18.53 -29.31
C TYR A 685 -34.64 -17.12 -29.26
N VAL A 686 -33.50 -16.87 -29.89
CA VAL A 686 -32.87 -15.53 -29.94
C VAL A 686 -33.75 -14.54 -30.65
N ASN A 687 -34.42 -14.95 -31.73
CA ASN A 687 -35.34 -14.07 -32.48
C ASN A 687 -36.55 -13.70 -31.64
N GLU A 688 -37.16 -14.66 -30.94
CA GLU A 688 -38.32 -14.45 -30.08
C GLU A 688 -38.00 -13.49 -28.93
N GLU A 689 -36.85 -13.71 -28.24
CA GLU A 689 -36.44 -12.93 -27.07
C GLU A 689 -35.95 -11.50 -27.43
N THR A 690 -35.27 -11.35 -28.58
CA THR A 690 -34.53 -10.10 -28.87
C THR A 690 -34.96 -9.41 -30.19
N GLY A 691 -35.65 -10.09 -31.06
CA GLY A 691 -35.91 -9.66 -32.43
C GLY A 691 -34.69 -9.61 -33.33
N LEU A 692 -33.57 -10.22 -32.90
CA LEU A 692 -32.28 -10.31 -33.61
C LEU A 692 -32.03 -11.74 -34.04
N THR A 693 -31.05 -11.94 -34.89
CA THR A 693 -30.72 -13.27 -35.45
C THR A 693 -29.40 -13.78 -34.91
N LEU A 694 -29.32 -15.06 -34.53
CA LEU A 694 -28.07 -15.75 -34.20
C LEU A 694 -27.31 -16.12 -35.47
N CYS A 695 -26.17 -15.49 -35.69
CA CYS A 695 -25.34 -15.71 -36.87
C CYS A 695 -24.65 -17.07 -36.88
N GLY A 696 -24.47 -17.69 -38.05
CA GLY A 696 -23.73 -18.94 -38.21
C GLY A 696 -24.36 -19.86 -39.27
N ALA A 697 -24.18 -21.20 -39.14
CA ALA A 697 -24.67 -22.18 -40.08
C ALA A 697 -26.17 -21.97 -40.36
N GLY A 698 -26.51 -21.89 -41.61
CA GLY A 698 -27.90 -21.65 -42.08
C GLY A 698 -28.40 -20.21 -42.03
N THR A 699 -27.63 -19.27 -41.43
CA THR A 699 -28.06 -17.90 -41.21
C THR A 699 -26.97 -16.88 -41.59
N ALA A 700 -27.17 -16.14 -42.69
CA ALA A 700 -26.27 -15.10 -43.14
C ALA A 700 -26.40 -13.82 -42.28
N CYS A 701 -25.27 -13.24 -41.83
CA CYS A 701 -25.27 -11.98 -41.11
C CYS A 701 -24.33 -10.95 -41.78
N PRO A 702 -24.56 -9.63 -41.54
CA PRO A 702 -23.65 -8.57 -41.97
C PRO A 702 -22.24 -8.73 -41.37
N GLY A 703 -21.20 -8.39 -42.16
CA GLY A 703 -19.82 -8.32 -41.70
C GLY A 703 -19.04 -9.62 -41.84
N THR A 704 -19.48 -10.57 -42.66
CA THR A 704 -18.60 -11.58 -43.25
C THR A 704 -17.61 -10.86 -44.18
N PRO A 705 -16.26 -11.02 -44.00
CA PRO A 705 -15.28 -10.43 -44.90
C PRO A 705 -15.43 -10.96 -46.31
#